data_5bedf5d3aefbed37d4d84964ba7146e5
#
_entry.id   5bedf5d3aefbed37d4d84964ba7146e5
#
_cell.length_a   1.000
_cell.length_b   1.000
_cell.length_c   1.000
_cell.angle_alpha   90.00
_cell.angle_beta   90.00
_cell.angle_gamma   90.00
#
_symmetry.space_group_name_H-M   'P 1'
#
loop_
_entity.id
_entity.type
_entity.pdbx_description
1 polymer ?
#
loop_
_entity_poly.entity_id
_entity_poly.type
_entity_poly.pdbx_seq_one_letter_code
_entity_poly.pdbx_strand_id
1 'polypeptide(L)'
;MRYKVFALASACILAVAPIAANAAKPVFGSWGYDPTAMDRSVKPGDDFFAYVNGSWFKRTQIAPDRTFVGIDSVLNDQIDRDVRAVVEDSAKDPSASGHIGQQIGDLYASWMDEQTIEARGLAPARPYLDRIAALKDRTQLAELFGAVGYATPIPIFIEADPKAPTRYAVFLTQGGLGMPNRDYYLLPGAKYDAFRAAYRNYVTKMLTLGGETDASAKADRIIALETAIAKAHWTPERRRDVKATYNPKTRAQLNALAPQVAWGPMLAKQGLGKVRTVIVRETSAIQAESKLVAATPLSTWKDYLTFHFLSDHAQALPKAFDEARFNFYGKTLADVPAQRDRWKRGVALVNDALGEGVGQVYVQRHYPPESDRQMGELIDDIRAALKEKIESNPWMDNATRKAALAKLASFDPRIGHPKKYIDYSSLRIDRGDLFGNAMRAEEFAWTLQLSRFPKAVDRGLWDMLPQTNNAYYDPSKNQITFPAAILQPPYFDPNADPASNYGSIGATIGHEIGHGFDDQGRLYDPVGKLRDWWTPASAKAYTARTAALVKQYNGYEPIPGVHIKGQLTLGENLGDLGGLEVAYAAYRRYVAKHGEPPVIDGLTGDQRFFIAYGYSWETKQREGSMRSQLLADPHSPAAYRVNGVVRNVDAWYKAFNVQPGDKLYLPPEQRVHIWGS
;
A
#
# COMPACT_ATOMS: atom_id res chain seq x y z
N MET A 1 76.12 -39.48 46.04
CA MET A 1 75.22 -40.37 45.24
C MET A 1 74.03 -39.55 44.87
N ARG A 2 73.91 -39.26 43.57
CA ARG A 2 72.79 -38.47 42.98
C ARG A 2 71.82 -39.44 42.34
N TYR A 3 70.55 -39.43 42.79
CA TYR A 3 69.47 -40.15 42.11
C TYR A 3 68.76 -39.16 41.20
N LYS A 4 68.69 -39.52 39.89
CA LYS A 4 67.90 -38.86 38.88
C LYS A 4 66.51 -39.53 38.89
N VAL A 5 65.46 -38.69 39.06
CA VAL A 5 64.08 -39.11 38.89
C VAL A 5 63.65 -38.69 37.46
N PHE A 6 63.24 -39.65 36.66
CA PHE A 6 62.60 -39.42 35.37
C PHE A 6 61.08 -39.24 35.59
N ALA A 7 60.54 -38.10 35.22
CA ALA A 7 59.08 -37.86 35.16
C ALA A 7 58.62 -38.13 33.72
N LEU A 8 57.74 -39.10 33.55
CA LEU A 8 56.98 -39.31 32.32
C LEU A 8 55.76 -38.34 32.32
N ALA A 9 55.72 -37.43 31.35
CA ALA A 9 54.57 -36.59 31.08
C ALA A 9 53.66 -37.32 30.07
N SER A 10 52.54 -37.84 30.54
CA SER A 10 51.44 -38.30 29.66
C SER A 10 50.65 -37.10 29.12
N ALA A 11 50.77 -36.83 27.83
CA ALA A 11 49.95 -35.84 27.13
C ALA A 11 48.55 -36.45 26.80
N CYS A 12 47.55 -36.08 27.59
CA CYS A 12 46.14 -36.30 27.19
C CYS A 12 45.77 -35.33 26.07
N ILE A 13 45.67 -35.82 24.85
CA ILE A 13 45.04 -35.08 23.72
C ILE A 13 43.52 -35.16 23.94
N LEU A 14 42.93 -34.08 24.47
CA LEU A 14 41.48 -33.85 24.44
C LEU A 14 41.08 -33.55 23.01
N ALA A 15 40.48 -34.53 22.34
CA ALA A 15 39.76 -34.34 21.08
C ALA A 15 38.55 -33.45 21.37
N VAL A 16 38.64 -32.15 21.08
CA VAL A 16 37.49 -31.27 21.04
C VAL A 16 36.68 -31.65 19.80
N ALA A 17 35.64 -32.45 19.99
CA ALA A 17 34.60 -32.62 18.96
C ALA A 17 34.00 -31.26 18.67
N PRO A 18 33.84 -30.85 17.40
CA PRO A 18 33.10 -29.61 17.11
C PRO A 18 31.66 -29.81 17.62
N ILE A 19 31.25 -28.97 18.56
CA ILE A 19 29.84 -28.82 18.90
C ILE A 19 29.21 -28.31 17.62
N ALA A 20 28.52 -29.20 16.91
CA ALA A 20 27.64 -28.78 15.83
C ALA A 20 26.61 -27.84 16.48
N ALA A 21 26.78 -26.55 16.27
CA ALA A 21 25.75 -25.57 16.60
C ALA A 21 24.49 -26.07 15.88
N ASN A 22 23.45 -26.46 16.64
CA ASN A 22 22.16 -26.75 16.06
C ASN A 22 21.73 -25.47 15.32
N ALA A 23 21.84 -25.48 13.99
CA ALA A 23 21.31 -24.41 13.16
C ALA A 23 19.84 -24.22 13.55
N ALA A 24 19.46 -23.00 13.87
CA ALA A 24 18.06 -22.69 14.20
C ALA A 24 17.18 -23.12 13.03
N LYS A 25 16.04 -23.72 13.33
CA LYS A 25 15.12 -24.20 12.30
C LYS A 25 14.29 -23.05 11.74
N PRO A 26 13.89 -23.14 10.45
CA PRO A 26 12.89 -22.22 9.89
C PRO A 26 11.61 -22.20 10.71
N VAL A 27 10.91 -21.07 10.69
CA VAL A 27 9.59 -20.94 11.35
C VAL A 27 8.53 -21.82 10.67
N PHE A 28 8.63 -22.00 9.35
CA PHE A 28 7.70 -22.81 8.57
C PHE A 28 8.40 -24.01 7.93
N GLY A 29 7.88 -25.23 8.18
CA GLY A 29 8.37 -26.47 7.59
C GLY A 29 9.85 -26.74 7.80
N SER A 30 10.46 -27.40 6.82
CA SER A 30 11.89 -27.79 6.84
C SER A 30 12.81 -26.79 6.15
N TRP A 31 12.26 -25.84 5.35
CA TRP A 31 13.03 -24.91 4.52
C TRP A 31 12.39 -23.51 4.36
N GLY A 32 11.34 -23.18 5.12
CA GLY A 32 10.66 -21.88 5.08
C GLY A 32 9.30 -21.89 4.37
N TYR A 33 8.70 -23.08 4.20
CA TYR A 33 7.40 -23.29 3.57
C TYR A 33 6.58 -24.33 4.35
N ASP A 34 5.25 -24.10 4.47
CA ASP A 34 4.34 -25.11 5.01
C ASP A 34 3.93 -26.13 3.93
N PRO A 35 4.51 -27.35 3.92
CA PRO A 35 4.23 -28.33 2.89
C PRO A 35 2.78 -28.82 2.88
N THR A 36 2.00 -28.56 3.94
CA THR A 36 0.58 -28.91 4.00
C THR A 36 -0.30 -27.99 3.17
N ALA A 37 0.22 -26.84 2.72
CA ALA A 37 -0.47 -25.92 1.83
C ALA A 37 -0.58 -26.45 0.40
N MET A 38 0.38 -27.28 -0.03
CA MET A 38 0.51 -27.79 -1.38
C MET A 38 -0.61 -28.77 -1.76
N ASP A 39 -1.10 -28.66 -2.99
CA ASP A 39 -1.98 -29.64 -3.61
C ASP A 39 -1.26 -30.39 -4.74
N ARG A 40 -0.66 -31.52 -4.39
CA ARG A 40 0.11 -32.36 -5.35
C ARG A 40 -0.77 -33.05 -6.40
N SER A 41 -2.10 -32.96 -6.31
CA SER A 41 -3.02 -33.46 -7.34
C SER A 41 -3.14 -32.49 -8.53
N VAL A 42 -2.74 -31.23 -8.34
CA VAL A 42 -2.71 -30.21 -9.39
C VAL A 42 -1.35 -30.26 -10.09
N LYS A 43 -1.34 -30.23 -11.42
CA LYS A 43 -0.09 -30.08 -12.16
C LYS A 43 0.43 -28.65 -12.08
N PRO A 44 1.73 -28.43 -11.78
CA PRO A 44 2.31 -27.08 -11.75
C PRO A 44 2.07 -26.29 -13.03
N GLY A 45 2.11 -26.95 -14.19
CA GLY A 45 1.88 -26.34 -15.50
C GLY A 45 0.41 -26.01 -15.81
N ASP A 46 -0.54 -26.51 -15.04
CA ASP A 46 -1.96 -26.22 -15.22
C ASP A 46 -2.44 -25.04 -14.35
N ASP A 47 -1.99 -25.02 -13.09
CA ASP A 47 -2.30 -23.95 -12.11
C ASP A 47 -1.24 -23.96 -11.00
N PHE A 48 -0.26 -23.09 -11.13
CA PHE A 48 0.85 -23.05 -10.19
C PHE A 48 0.45 -22.50 -8.82
N PHE A 49 -0.47 -21.52 -8.79
CA PHE A 49 -1.02 -21.03 -7.53
C PHE A 49 -1.74 -22.14 -6.76
N ALA A 50 -2.58 -22.91 -7.44
CA ALA A 50 -3.29 -24.03 -6.82
C ALA A 50 -2.34 -25.20 -6.48
N TYR A 51 -1.29 -25.45 -7.26
CA TYR A 51 -0.25 -26.42 -6.90
C TYR A 51 0.41 -26.06 -5.57
N VAL A 52 0.79 -24.80 -5.38
CA VAL A 52 1.50 -24.35 -4.17
C VAL A 52 0.55 -24.20 -2.97
N ASN A 53 -0.67 -23.68 -3.17
CA ASN A 53 -1.56 -23.21 -2.09
C ASN A 53 -2.91 -23.97 -2.04
N GLY A 54 -3.15 -24.93 -2.92
CA GLY A 54 -4.49 -25.49 -3.17
C GLY A 54 -5.08 -26.23 -1.99
N SER A 55 -4.29 -27.02 -1.24
CA SER A 55 -4.77 -27.71 -0.04
C SER A 55 -5.12 -26.73 1.07
N TRP A 56 -4.30 -25.69 1.28
CA TRP A 56 -4.61 -24.62 2.20
C TRP A 56 -5.90 -23.87 1.75
N PHE A 57 -6.01 -23.51 0.48
CA PHE A 57 -7.16 -22.77 -0.06
C PHE A 57 -8.48 -23.55 0.16
N LYS A 58 -8.48 -24.89 0.00
CA LYS A 58 -9.67 -25.73 0.21
C LYS A 58 -10.10 -25.79 1.67
N ARG A 59 -9.16 -25.92 2.62
CA ARG A 59 -9.48 -26.06 4.05
C ARG A 59 -9.69 -24.73 4.79
N THR A 60 -9.19 -23.61 4.22
CA THR A 60 -9.20 -22.33 4.92
C THR A 60 -10.50 -21.56 4.65
N GLN A 61 -11.05 -20.97 5.69
CA GLN A 61 -12.20 -20.07 5.62
C GLN A 61 -11.78 -18.66 6.02
N ILE A 62 -12.38 -17.67 5.36
CA ILE A 62 -12.16 -16.26 5.71
C ILE A 62 -12.97 -15.97 6.97
N ALA A 63 -12.29 -15.50 8.02
CA ALA A 63 -12.96 -15.08 9.25
C ALA A 63 -14.03 -14.01 8.97
N PRO A 64 -15.12 -13.98 9.76
CA PRO A 64 -16.25 -13.10 9.47
C PRO A 64 -15.92 -11.61 9.54
N ASP A 65 -14.84 -11.23 10.21
CA ASP A 65 -14.39 -9.83 10.38
C ASP A 65 -13.33 -9.36 9.36
N ARG A 66 -13.08 -10.17 8.29
CA ARG A 66 -12.01 -9.91 7.31
C ARG A 66 -12.51 -9.96 5.87
N THR A 67 -11.83 -9.22 5.00
CA THR A 67 -12.02 -9.24 3.55
C THR A 67 -11.25 -10.37 2.87
N PHE A 68 -10.16 -10.83 3.48
CA PHE A 68 -9.29 -11.90 2.98
C PHE A 68 -8.61 -12.65 4.13
N VAL A 69 -8.02 -13.79 3.80
CA VAL A 69 -7.09 -14.56 4.63
C VAL A 69 -5.96 -15.06 3.74
N GLY A 70 -4.75 -15.15 4.30
CA GLY A 70 -3.56 -15.61 3.57
C GLY A 70 -2.30 -15.39 4.38
N ILE A 71 -1.17 -15.47 3.70
CA ILE A 71 0.15 -15.33 4.31
C ILE A 71 0.33 -13.95 4.97
N ASP A 72 -0.19 -12.89 4.35
CA ASP A 72 -0.24 -11.56 4.94
C ASP A 72 -1.01 -11.53 6.26
N SER A 73 -2.09 -12.32 6.37
CA SER A 73 -2.89 -12.36 7.59
C SER A 73 -2.09 -12.95 8.76
N VAL A 74 -1.21 -13.91 8.49
CA VAL A 74 -0.35 -14.52 9.53
C VAL A 74 0.58 -13.46 10.13
N LEU A 75 1.27 -12.71 9.26
CA LEU A 75 2.17 -11.67 9.71
C LEU A 75 1.42 -10.47 10.31
N ASN A 76 0.33 -10.03 9.69
CA ASN A 76 -0.48 -8.91 10.21
C ASN A 76 -1.09 -9.23 11.58
N ASP A 77 -1.50 -10.49 11.84
CA ASP A 77 -1.98 -10.91 13.15
C ASP A 77 -0.87 -10.88 14.22
N GLN A 78 0.38 -11.18 13.84
CA GLN A 78 1.52 -11.04 14.73
C GLN A 78 1.78 -9.55 15.02
N ILE A 79 1.83 -8.73 13.98
CA ILE A 79 2.01 -7.27 14.11
C ILE A 79 0.90 -6.65 14.96
N ASP A 80 -0.36 -7.03 14.73
CA ASP A 80 -1.51 -6.55 15.53
C ASP A 80 -1.34 -6.90 17.02
N ARG A 81 -0.83 -8.11 17.35
CA ARG A 81 -0.54 -8.51 18.75
C ARG A 81 0.60 -7.68 19.35
N ASP A 82 1.67 -7.50 18.60
CA ASP A 82 2.86 -6.77 19.04
C ASP A 82 2.55 -5.27 19.26
N VAL A 83 1.83 -4.66 18.32
CA VAL A 83 1.37 -3.26 18.43
C VAL A 83 0.33 -3.13 19.56
N ARG A 84 -0.56 -4.10 19.71
CA ARG A 84 -1.49 -4.14 20.85
C ARG A 84 -0.74 -4.11 22.18
N ALA A 85 0.32 -4.92 22.33
CA ALA A 85 1.15 -4.93 23.53
C ALA A 85 1.78 -3.55 23.78
N VAL A 86 2.32 -2.90 22.75
CA VAL A 86 2.85 -1.53 22.85
C VAL A 86 1.77 -0.56 23.37
N VAL A 87 0.57 -0.62 22.79
CA VAL A 87 -0.54 0.31 23.12
C VAL A 87 -1.07 0.05 24.54
N GLU A 88 -1.31 -1.21 24.90
CA GLU A 88 -1.84 -1.56 26.24
C GLU A 88 -0.83 -1.32 27.36
N ASP A 89 0.46 -1.59 27.13
CA ASP A 89 1.51 -1.28 28.10
C ASP A 89 1.62 0.24 28.30
N SER A 90 1.54 1.02 27.22
CA SER A 90 1.53 2.49 27.29
C SER A 90 0.29 3.03 28.02
N ALA A 91 -0.84 2.35 27.91
CA ALA A 91 -2.07 2.72 28.64
C ALA A 91 -1.99 2.40 30.15
N LYS A 92 -1.25 1.33 30.54
CA LYS A 92 -1.03 0.92 31.95
C LYS A 92 0.05 1.73 32.62
N ASP A 93 1.16 1.96 31.95
CA ASP A 93 2.28 2.77 32.42
C ASP A 93 2.71 3.80 31.36
N PRO A 94 2.01 4.95 31.30
CA PRO A 94 2.35 6.00 30.34
C PRO A 94 3.79 6.52 30.46
N SER A 95 4.42 6.38 31.65
CA SER A 95 5.79 6.87 31.88
C SER A 95 6.86 5.99 31.25
N ALA A 96 6.59 4.72 31.01
CA ALA A 96 7.56 3.74 30.49
C ALA A 96 8.12 4.10 29.10
N SER A 97 7.33 4.78 28.26
CA SER A 97 7.72 5.24 26.91
C SER A 97 7.74 6.78 26.79
N GLY A 98 7.82 7.49 27.92
CA GLY A 98 7.83 8.96 27.96
C GLY A 98 6.56 9.60 27.43
N HIS A 99 6.68 10.82 26.90
CA HIS A 99 5.52 11.59 26.44
C HIS A 99 4.72 10.89 25.33
N ILE A 100 5.37 10.20 24.40
CA ILE A 100 4.69 9.47 23.33
C ILE A 100 3.89 8.28 23.88
N GLY A 101 4.40 7.58 24.91
CA GLY A 101 3.66 6.50 25.55
C GLY A 101 2.38 6.99 26.21
N GLN A 102 2.40 8.17 26.84
CA GLN A 102 1.21 8.79 27.40
C GLN A 102 0.18 9.12 26.31
N GLN A 103 0.60 9.74 25.20
CA GLN A 103 -0.30 10.06 24.08
C GLN A 103 -0.95 8.80 23.49
N ILE A 104 -0.17 7.72 23.28
CA ILE A 104 -0.64 6.42 22.81
C ILE A 104 -1.70 5.85 23.77
N GLY A 105 -1.38 5.77 25.05
CA GLY A 105 -2.26 5.23 26.08
C GLY A 105 -3.55 6.02 26.24
N ASP A 106 -3.47 7.35 26.26
CA ASP A 106 -4.65 8.22 26.42
C ASP A 106 -5.55 8.19 25.19
N LEU A 107 -5.00 8.15 23.98
CA LEU A 107 -5.79 8.01 22.75
C LEU A 107 -6.54 6.68 22.72
N TYR A 108 -5.85 5.57 23.03
CA TYR A 108 -6.48 4.26 23.08
C TYR A 108 -7.57 4.19 24.17
N ALA A 109 -7.30 4.74 25.35
CA ALA A 109 -8.28 4.78 26.42
C ALA A 109 -9.53 5.59 26.03
N SER A 110 -9.36 6.73 25.35
CA SER A 110 -10.49 7.53 24.85
C SER A 110 -11.36 6.76 23.83
N TRP A 111 -10.74 5.89 23.03
CA TRP A 111 -11.44 4.99 22.11
C TRP A 111 -12.20 3.88 22.85
N MET A 112 -11.61 3.30 23.90
CA MET A 112 -12.22 2.19 24.64
C MET A 112 -13.34 2.63 25.58
N ASP A 113 -13.48 3.93 25.89
CA ASP A 113 -14.51 4.49 26.75
C ASP A 113 -15.82 4.75 25.99
N GLU A 114 -16.50 3.64 25.63
CA GLU A 114 -17.81 3.71 24.95
C GLU A 114 -18.86 4.46 25.75
N GLN A 115 -18.81 4.38 27.07
CA GLN A 115 -19.79 5.04 27.93
C GLN A 115 -19.72 6.58 27.78
N THR A 116 -18.52 7.13 27.80
CA THR A 116 -18.32 8.57 27.59
C THR A 116 -18.71 9.01 26.19
N ILE A 117 -18.37 8.19 25.15
CA ILE A 117 -18.75 8.49 23.76
C ILE A 117 -20.29 8.57 23.62
N GLU A 118 -21.01 7.58 24.13
CA GLU A 118 -22.48 7.54 24.09
C GLU A 118 -23.10 8.69 24.88
N ALA A 119 -22.60 8.97 26.09
CA ALA A 119 -23.11 10.05 26.95
C ALA A 119 -22.93 11.43 26.32
N ARG A 120 -21.83 11.66 25.60
CA ARG A 120 -21.57 12.95 24.91
C ARG A 120 -22.38 13.11 23.63
N GLY A 121 -22.84 12.00 23.02
CA GLY A 121 -23.64 12.02 21.80
C GLY A 121 -22.99 12.84 20.69
N LEU A 122 -23.75 13.72 20.05
CA LEU A 122 -23.27 14.64 19.01
C LEU A 122 -22.68 15.95 19.54
N ALA A 123 -22.67 16.19 20.85
CA ALA A 123 -22.23 17.48 21.39
C ALA A 123 -20.82 17.89 20.94
N PRO A 124 -19.81 16.97 20.87
CA PRO A 124 -18.48 17.34 20.37
C PRO A 124 -18.43 17.70 18.88
N ALA A 125 -19.33 17.14 18.06
CA ALA A 125 -19.44 17.42 16.64
C ALA A 125 -20.25 18.68 16.31
N ARG A 126 -21.10 19.14 17.24
CA ARG A 126 -21.99 20.28 17.05
C ARG A 126 -21.30 21.54 16.51
N PRO A 127 -20.19 22.02 17.09
CA PRO A 127 -19.53 23.24 16.59
C PRO A 127 -19.14 23.17 15.10
N TYR A 128 -18.87 21.98 14.60
CA TYR A 128 -18.51 21.75 13.19
C TYR A 128 -19.75 21.71 12.30
N LEU A 129 -20.83 21.05 12.74
CA LEU A 129 -22.12 21.02 12.05
C LEU A 129 -22.75 22.41 11.99
N ASP A 130 -22.64 23.18 13.05
CA ASP A 130 -23.15 24.56 13.11
C ASP A 130 -22.45 25.50 12.11
N ARG A 131 -21.13 25.28 11.86
CA ARG A 131 -20.39 25.99 10.79
C ARG A 131 -20.96 25.68 9.40
N ILE A 132 -21.35 24.42 9.13
CA ILE A 132 -22.00 24.04 7.88
C ILE A 132 -23.36 24.73 7.77
N ALA A 133 -24.16 24.68 8.83
CA ALA A 133 -25.49 25.31 8.88
C ALA A 133 -25.44 26.83 8.66
N ALA A 134 -24.38 27.48 9.19
CA ALA A 134 -24.19 28.93 9.12
C ALA A 134 -23.73 29.45 7.76
N LEU A 135 -23.35 28.60 6.77
CA LEU A 135 -22.92 29.04 5.44
C LEU A 135 -23.95 29.91 4.76
N LYS A 136 -23.54 31.07 4.22
CA LYS A 136 -24.40 32.07 3.58
C LYS A 136 -24.15 32.21 2.08
N ASP A 137 -22.91 31.91 1.63
CA ASP A 137 -22.49 32.13 0.26
C ASP A 137 -21.39 31.15 -0.21
N ARG A 138 -21.00 31.26 -1.46
CA ARG A 138 -19.97 30.41 -2.10
C ARG A 138 -18.56 30.69 -1.61
N THR A 139 -18.29 31.88 -1.11
CA THR A 139 -16.98 32.21 -0.54
C THR A 139 -16.78 31.45 0.76
N GLN A 140 -17.77 31.47 1.65
CA GLN A 140 -17.74 30.69 2.89
C GLN A 140 -17.74 29.18 2.63
N LEU A 141 -18.44 28.70 1.58
CA LEU A 141 -18.36 27.31 1.13
C LEU A 141 -16.93 26.93 0.72
N ALA A 142 -16.25 27.78 -0.04
CA ALA A 142 -14.87 27.54 -0.45
C ALA A 142 -13.90 27.58 0.74
N GLU A 143 -14.12 28.46 1.72
CA GLU A 143 -13.36 28.43 2.99
C GLU A 143 -13.55 27.10 3.72
N LEU A 144 -14.77 26.57 3.74
CA LEU A 144 -15.04 25.30 4.42
C LEU A 144 -14.44 24.11 3.66
N PHE A 145 -14.42 24.13 2.32
CA PHE A 145 -13.69 23.17 1.51
C PHE A 145 -12.17 23.19 1.76
N GLY A 146 -11.63 24.31 2.21
CA GLY A 146 -10.24 24.45 2.65
C GLY A 146 -10.02 24.18 4.15
N ALA A 147 -11.03 23.87 4.91
CA ALA A 147 -10.89 23.59 6.34
C ALA A 147 -10.63 22.10 6.58
N VAL A 148 -9.71 21.78 7.49
CA VAL A 148 -9.44 20.40 7.92
C VAL A 148 -10.72 19.80 8.52
N GLY A 149 -10.94 18.49 8.28
CA GLY A 149 -12.09 17.74 8.77
C GLY A 149 -13.35 17.87 7.91
N TYR A 150 -13.34 18.63 6.81
CA TYR A 150 -14.49 18.75 5.92
C TYR A 150 -14.21 18.18 4.52
N ALA A 151 -15.20 17.49 3.98
CA ALA A 151 -15.13 16.97 2.63
C ALA A 151 -15.09 18.09 1.58
N THR A 152 -14.40 17.85 0.50
CA THR A 152 -14.31 18.76 -0.64
C THR A 152 -14.28 17.98 -1.96
N PRO A 153 -14.90 18.48 -3.04
CA PRO A 153 -14.76 17.88 -4.35
C PRO A 153 -13.33 18.04 -4.93
N ILE A 154 -12.56 19.00 -4.40
CA ILE A 154 -11.20 19.30 -4.89
C ILE A 154 -10.20 19.25 -3.73
N PRO A 155 -9.77 18.06 -3.30
CA PRO A 155 -8.73 17.90 -2.29
C PRO A 155 -7.40 18.56 -2.66
N ILE A 156 -6.70 19.07 -1.64
CA ILE A 156 -5.40 19.71 -1.73
C ILE A 156 -4.40 18.93 -0.89
N PHE A 157 -3.19 18.70 -1.42
CA PHE A 157 -2.12 18.04 -0.68
C PHE A 157 -0.75 18.60 -1.10
N ILE A 158 0.30 18.28 -0.35
CA ILE A 158 1.66 18.75 -0.53
C ILE A 158 2.58 17.55 -0.73
N GLU A 159 3.26 17.49 -1.87
CA GLU A 159 4.22 16.45 -2.22
C GLU A 159 5.44 17.04 -2.96
N ALA A 160 6.47 16.22 -3.18
CA ALA A 160 7.61 16.60 -4.01
C ALA A 160 7.15 16.93 -5.43
N ASP A 161 7.66 18.02 -6.00
CA ASP A 161 7.39 18.40 -7.41
C ASP A 161 8.08 17.39 -8.34
N PRO A 162 7.38 16.60 -9.15
CA PRO A 162 8.00 15.61 -10.02
C PRO A 162 9.04 16.18 -11.00
N LYS A 163 8.91 17.44 -11.40
CA LYS A 163 9.89 18.12 -12.27
C LYS A 163 10.97 18.89 -11.52
N ALA A 164 10.84 19.02 -10.20
CA ALA A 164 11.83 19.62 -9.33
C ALA A 164 11.86 18.90 -7.97
N PRO A 165 12.34 17.64 -7.90
CA PRO A 165 12.14 16.73 -6.76
C PRO A 165 12.83 17.19 -5.47
N THR A 166 13.60 18.27 -5.51
CA THR A 166 14.22 18.88 -4.32
C THR A 166 13.31 19.90 -3.62
N ARG A 167 12.11 20.17 -4.15
CA ARG A 167 11.14 21.11 -3.55
C ARG A 167 9.75 20.47 -3.48
N TYR A 168 8.97 20.88 -2.50
CA TYR A 168 7.56 20.55 -2.42
C TYR A 168 6.71 21.43 -3.34
N ALA A 169 5.58 20.89 -3.81
CA ALA A 169 4.55 21.59 -4.55
C ALA A 169 3.17 21.32 -3.92
N VAL A 170 2.23 22.21 -4.20
CA VAL A 170 0.82 22.06 -3.81
C VAL A 170 0.06 21.47 -4.99
N PHE A 171 -0.67 20.39 -4.74
CA PHE A 171 -1.46 19.67 -5.73
C PHE A 171 -2.95 19.84 -5.48
N LEU A 172 -3.71 19.89 -6.59
CA LEU A 172 -5.16 19.80 -6.60
C LEU A 172 -5.55 18.51 -7.34
N THR A 173 -6.48 17.75 -6.79
CA THR A 173 -6.97 16.50 -7.38
C THR A 173 -8.49 16.40 -7.30
N GLN A 174 -9.10 15.54 -8.12
CA GLN A 174 -10.51 15.20 -8.06
C GLN A 174 -10.85 14.41 -6.78
N GLY A 175 -12.04 14.66 -6.20
CA GLY A 175 -12.49 13.99 -4.98
C GLY A 175 -13.98 14.14 -4.72
N GLY A 176 -14.41 13.97 -3.47
CA GLY A 176 -15.78 14.28 -3.03
C GLY A 176 -16.83 13.21 -3.32
N LEU A 177 -16.44 11.95 -3.50
CA LEU A 177 -17.36 10.82 -3.61
C LEU A 177 -17.46 10.07 -2.28
N GLY A 178 -18.64 9.67 -1.88
CA GLY A 178 -18.84 8.82 -0.71
C GLY A 178 -18.68 7.33 -1.01
N MET A 179 -19.00 6.84 -2.21
CA MET A 179 -18.63 5.48 -2.63
C MET A 179 -17.17 5.44 -3.15
N PRO A 180 -16.49 4.28 -3.17
CA PRO A 180 -15.03 4.17 -3.35
C PRO A 180 -14.47 4.83 -4.61
N ASN A 181 -15.20 4.80 -5.72
CA ASN A 181 -14.82 5.47 -6.96
C ASN A 181 -16.03 5.75 -7.87
N ARG A 182 -15.77 6.44 -9.00
CA ARG A 182 -16.80 6.82 -9.99
C ARG A 182 -17.62 5.66 -10.54
N ASP A 183 -17.03 4.47 -10.65
CA ASP A 183 -17.65 3.32 -11.31
C ASP A 183 -18.84 2.77 -10.51
N TYR A 184 -18.86 2.91 -9.18
CA TYR A 184 -20.01 2.56 -8.34
C TYR A 184 -21.26 3.38 -8.66
N TYR A 185 -21.10 4.62 -9.13
CA TYR A 185 -22.20 5.51 -9.54
C TYR A 185 -22.63 5.26 -10.96
N LEU A 186 -21.73 4.84 -11.87
CA LEU A 186 -21.91 4.92 -13.31
C LEU A 186 -22.09 3.57 -14.01
N LEU A 187 -21.52 2.50 -13.45
CA LEU A 187 -21.65 1.18 -14.09
C LEU A 187 -23.10 0.66 -14.02
N PRO A 188 -23.62 0.09 -15.13
CA PRO A 188 -24.94 -0.53 -15.16
C PRO A 188 -24.93 -1.91 -14.50
N GLY A 189 -26.11 -2.43 -14.20
CA GLY A 189 -26.34 -3.80 -13.74
C GLY A 189 -26.82 -3.92 -12.31
N ALA A 190 -27.54 -5.00 -12.03
CA ALA A 190 -28.26 -5.22 -10.78
C ALA A 190 -27.38 -5.08 -9.51
N LYS A 191 -26.10 -5.50 -9.57
CA LYS A 191 -25.16 -5.38 -8.44
C LYS A 191 -24.89 -3.91 -8.11
N TYR A 192 -24.60 -3.08 -9.11
CA TYR A 192 -24.36 -1.65 -8.92
C TYR A 192 -25.61 -0.88 -8.55
N ASP A 193 -26.77 -1.26 -9.10
CA ASP A 193 -28.07 -0.71 -8.69
C ASP A 193 -28.34 -0.99 -7.20
N ALA A 194 -28.04 -2.21 -6.74
CA ALA A 194 -28.15 -2.57 -5.33
C ALA A 194 -27.19 -1.75 -4.44
N PHE A 195 -25.94 -1.52 -4.88
CA PHE A 195 -25.00 -0.67 -4.15
C PHE A 195 -25.51 0.77 -4.03
N ARG A 196 -26.05 1.36 -5.10
CA ARG A 196 -26.64 2.71 -5.10
C ARG A 196 -27.86 2.80 -4.17
N ALA A 197 -28.74 1.81 -4.19
CA ALA A 197 -29.87 1.73 -3.27
C ALA A 197 -29.43 1.63 -1.80
N ALA A 198 -28.46 0.76 -1.52
CA ALA A 198 -27.89 0.63 -0.16
C ALA A 198 -27.19 1.92 0.28
N TYR A 199 -26.48 2.59 -0.63
CA TYR A 199 -25.84 3.87 -0.36
C TYR A 199 -26.86 4.95 0.00
N ARG A 200 -27.97 5.02 -0.76
CA ARG A 200 -29.09 5.92 -0.44
C ARG A 200 -29.63 5.70 0.97
N ASN A 201 -29.84 4.45 1.37
CA ASN A 201 -30.29 4.10 2.71
C ASN A 201 -29.26 4.48 3.77
N TYR A 202 -27.98 4.29 3.50
CA TYR A 202 -26.89 4.72 4.40
C TYR A 202 -26.86 6.24 4.60
N VAL A 203 -26.88 7.01 3.51
CA VAL A 203 -26.92 8.48 3.56
C VAL A 203 -28.15 8.96 4.37
N THR A 204 -29.33 8.40 4.09
CA THR A 204 -30.56 8.71 4.84
C THR A 204 -30.40 8.40 6.32
N LYS A 205 -29.82 7.24 6.67
CA LYS A 205 -29.59 6.83 8.06
C LYS A 205 -28.64 7.79 8.80
N MET A 206 -27.52 8.15 8.17
CA MET A 206 -26.55 9.08 8.76
C MET A 206 -27.15 10.44 9.03
N LEU A 207 -27.89 10.99 8.07
CA LEU A 207 -28.59 12.28 8.24
C LEU A 207 -29.65 12.22 9.35
N THR A 208 -30.41 11.12 9.41
CA THR A 208 -31.41 10.91 10.48
C THR A 208 -30.74 10.87 11.86
N LEU A 209 -29.62 10.12 12.00
CA LEU A 209 -28.84 10.09 13.24
C LEU A 209 -28.25 11.47 13.59
N GLY A 210 -27.92 12.28 12.58
CA GLY A 210 -27.48 13.67 12.72
C GLY A 210 -28.57 14.63 13.17
N GLY A 211 -29.84 14.19 13.22
CA GLY A 211 -30.98 15.02 13.58
C GLY A 211 -31.53 15.84 12.42
N GLU A 212 -31.18 15.50 11.17
CA GLU A 212 -31.65 16.21 9.98
C GLU A 212 -33.11 15.84 9.63
N THR A 213 -33.92 16.84 9.37
CA THR A 213 -35.28 16.66 8.80
C THR A 213 -35.16 16.34 7.31
N ASP A 214 -36.19 15.69 6.74
CA ASP A 214 -36.28 15.34 5.31
C ASP A 214 -35.05 14.56 4.79
N ALA A 215 -34.45 13.72 5.65
CA ALA A 215 -33.21 13.00 5.40
C ALA A 215 -33.23 12.21 4.06
N SER A 216 -34.38 11.63 3.69
CA SER A 216 -34.54 10.90 2.42
C SER A 216 -34.41 11.83 1.20
N ALA A 217 -35.07 12.98 1.20
CA ALA A 217 -34.97 13.95 0.10
C ALA A 217 -33.57 14.59 0.03
N LYS A 218 -32.91 14.78 1.17
CA LYS A 218 -31.51 15.23 1.24
C LYS A 218 -30.57 14.18 0.64
N ALA A 219 -30.77 12.90 0.96
CA ALA A 219 -29.99 11.81 0.39
C ALA A 219 -30.10 11.76 -1.15
N ASP A 220 -31.30 11.95 -1.70
CA ASP A 220 -31.49 11.99 -3.15
C ASP A 220 -30.69 13.14 -3.80
N ARG A 221 -30.69 14.33 -3.19
CA ARG A 221 -29.91 15.48 -3.69
C ARG A 221 -28.39 15.24 -3.59
N ILE A 222 -27.91 14.63 -2.50
CA ILE A 222 -26.51 14.30 -2.32
C ILE A 222 -26.06 13.30 -3.40
N ILE A 223 -26.80 12.22 -3.60
CA ILE A 223 -26.46 11.20 -4.60
C ILE A 223 -26.50 11.76 -6.02
N ALA A 224 -27.44 12.64 -6.33
CA ALA A 224 -27.49 13.32 -7.62
C ALA A 224 -26.22 14.18 -7.83
N LEU A 225 -25.78 14.92 -6.81
CA LEU A 225 -24.55 15.72 -6.83
C LEU A 225 -23.31 14.83 -7.01
N GLU A 226 -23.16 13.79 -6.19
CA GLU A 226 -22.03 12.85 -6.29
C GLU A 226 -22.00 12.11 -7.62
N THR A 227 -23.16 11.77 -8.19
CA THR A 227 -23.25 11.20 -9.55
C THR A 227 -22.73 12.18 -10.59
N ALA A 228 -23.04 13.49 -10.45
CA ALA A 228 -22.51 14.52 -11.34
C ALA A 228 -20.99 14.68 -11.18
N ILE A 229 -20.47 14.62 -9.95
CA ILE A 229 -19.03 14.60 -9.65
C ILE A 229 -18.39 13.35 -10.28
N ALA A 230 -18.97 12.16 -10.09
CA ALA A 230 -18.45 10.91 -10.65
C ALA A 230 -18.35 10.94 -12.19
N LYS A 231 -19.30 11.59 -12.86
CA LYS A 231 -19.24 11.80 -14.33
C LYS A 231 -18.08 12.69 -14.75
N ALA A 232 -17.68 13.64 -13.92
CA ALA A 232 -16.57 14.53 -14.18
C ALA A 232 -15.19 13.86 -13.98
N HIS A 233 -15.11 12.86 -13.11
CA HIS A 233 -13.87 12.20 -12.73
C HIS A 233 -13.19 11.47 -13.89
N TRP A 234 -11.86 11.52 -13.94
CA TRP A 234 -11.05 10.63 -14.76
C TRP A 234 -11.13 9.21 -14.23
N THR A 235 -10.94 8.23 -15.14
CA THR A 235 -10.85 6.81 -14.76
C THR A 235 -9.55 6.52 -14.01
N PRO A 236 -9.49 5.45 -13.18
CA PRO A 236 -8.28 5.05 -12.49
C PRO A 236 -7.08 4.87 -13.43
N GLU A 237 -7.27 4.26 -14.60
CA GLU A 237 -6.22 4.05 -15.61
C GLU A 237 -5.63 5.37 -16.11
N ARG A 238 -6.49 6.36 -16.41
CA ARG A 238 -6.04 7.69 -16.88
C ARG A 238 -5.27 8.44 -15.78
N ARG A 239 -5.63 8.27 -14.53
CA ARG A 239 -4.99 8.92 -13.38
C ARG A 239 -3.57 8.43 -13.11
N ARG A 240 -3.20 7.26 -13.62
CA ARG A 240 -1.84 6.73 -13.55
C ARG A 240 -0.85 7.46 -14.46
N ASP A 241 -1.31 8.10 -15.53
CA ASP A 241 -0.42 8.84 -16.44
C ASP A 241 0.16 10.07 -15.74
N VAL A 242 1.39 9.95 -15.25
CA VAL A 242 2.11 11.00 -14.53
C VAL A 242 2.38 12.25 -15.39
N LYS A 243 2.38 12.12 -16.72
CA LYS A 243 2.50 13.29 -17.62
C LYS A 243 1.16 14.00 -17.75
N ALA A 244 0.07 13.28 -17.89
CA ALA A 244 -1.27 13.86 -17.99
C ALA A 244 -1.69 14.55 -16.67
N THR A 245 -1.23 14.04 -15.52
CA THR A 245 -1.53 14.58 -14.19
C THR A 245 -0.57 15.68 -13.71
N TYR A 246 0.41 16.08 -14.52
CA TYR A 246 1.33 17.16 -14.18
C TYR A 246 1.00 18.47 -14.92
N ASN A 247 0.13 19.29 -14.37
CA ASN A 247 -0.33 20.54 -15.01
C ASN A 247 -0.13 21.74 -14.07
N PRO A 248 1.07 22.36 -14.01
CA PRO A 248 1.32 23.53 -13.18
C PRO A 248 0.47 24.71 -13.67
N LYS A 249 -0.15 25.42 -12.73
CA LYS A 249 -0.99 26.60 -12.98
C LYS A 249 -0.61 27.70 -12.00
N THR A 250 -0.37 28.91 -12.53
CA THR A 250 -0.36 30.11 -11.69
C THR A 250 -1.75 30.39 -11.14
N ARG A 251 -1.86 31.25 -10.12
CA ARG A 251 -3.17 31.67 -9.57
C ARG A 251 -4.12 32.23 -10.63
N ALA A 252 -3.62 33.02 -11.55
CA ALA A 252 -4.41 33.57 -12.65
C ALA A 252 -4.91 32.46 -13.60
N GLN A 253 -4.03 31.50 -13.95
CA GLN A 253 -4.38 30.36 -14.78
C GLN A 253 -5.36 29.40 -14.08
N LEU A 254 -5.23 29.19 -12.75
CA LEU A 254 -6.16 28.41 -11.97
C LEU A 254 -7.56 29.07 -11.94
N ASN A 255 -7.61 30.38 -11.72
CA ASN A 255 -8.85 31.14 -11.77
C ASN A 255 -9.49 31.09 -13.16
N ALA A 256 -8.70 31.13 -14.25
CA ALA A 256 -9.23 30.99 -15.61
C ALA A 256 -9.74 29.55 -15.91
N LEU A 257 -9.08 28.53 -15.37
CA LEU A 257 -9.48 27.13 -15.54
C LEU A 257 -10.79 26.80 -14.80
N ALA A 258 -10.92 27.29 -13.58
CA ALA A 258 -12.01 26.94 -12.65
C ALA A 258 -12.51 28.19 -11.88
N PRO A 259 -13.16 29.16 -12.58
CA PRO A 259 -13.46 30.48 -12.06
C PRO A 259 -14.57 30.50 -10.99
N GLN A 260 -15.33 29.41 -10.85
CA GLN A 260 -16.47 29.35 -9.93
C GLN A 260 -16.08 28.99 -8.49
N VAL A 261 -14.81 28.57 -8.28
CA VAL A 261 -14.28 28.31 -6.93
C VAL A 261 -13.56 29.54 -6.42
N ALA A 262 -13.88 29.98 -5.21
CA ALA A 262 -13.18 31.08 -4.54
C ALA A 262 -11.80 30.60 -4.02
N TRP A 263 -10.85 30.39 -4.92
CA TRP A 263 -9.52 29.83 -4.61
C TRP A 263 -8.73 30.61 -3.56
N GLY A 264 -8.90 31.94 -3.52
CA GLY A 264 -8.26 32.79 -2.50
C GLY A 264 -8.61 32.38 -1.08
N PRO A 265 -9.89 32.42 -0.72
CA PRO A 265 -10.41 31.98 0.58
C PRO A 265 -10.09 30.51 0.88
N MET A 266 -10.30 29.60 -0.07
CA MET A 266 -10.03 28.17 0.11
C MET A 266 -8.56 27.90 0.47
N LEU A 267 -7.62 28.41 -0.31
CA LEU A 267 -6.19 28.21 -0.06
C LEU A 267 -5.70 28.97 1.19
N ALA A 268 -6.25 30.16 1.46
CA ALA A 268 -5.95 30.91 2.68
C ALA A 268 -6.33 30.13 3.94
N LYS A 269 -7.48 29.47 3.92
CA LYS A 269 -7.97 28.66 5.03
C LYS A 269 -7.04 27.48 5.35
N GLN A 270 -6.37 26.93 4.35
CA GLN A 270 -5.36 25.87 4.50
C GLN A 270 -3.95 26.40 4.84
N GLY A 271 -3.76 27.70 5.03
CA GLY A 271 -2.42 28.28 5.21
C GLY A 271 -1.63 28.46 3.92
N LEU A 272 -2.23 28.20 2.74
CA LEU A 272 -1.64 28.24 1.42
C LEU A 272 -1.96 29.54 0.65
N GLY A 273 -2.44 30.57 1.30
CA GLY A 273 -2.85 31.84 0.67
C GLY A 273 -1.75 32.53 -0.16
N LYS A 274 -0.48 32.33 0.19
CA LYS A 274 0.70 32.92 -0.49
C LYS A 274 1.22 32.05 -1.65
N VAL A 275 0.66 30.88 -1.88
CA VAL A 275 1.09 29.96 -2.95
C VAL A 275 0.81 30.60 -4.31
N ARG A 276 1.84 30.67 -5.16
CA ARG A 276 1.76 31.31 -6.49
C ARG A 276 1.40 30.32 -7.60
N THR A 277 1.79 29.06 -7.44
CA THR A 277 1.62 27.99 -8.44
C THR A 277 1.14 26.73 -7.74
N VAL A 278 0.17 26.06 -8.34
CA VAL A 278 -0.32 24.74 -7.94
C VAL A 278 -0.21 23.76 -9.11
N ILE A 279 -0.11 22.48 -8.84
CA ILE A 279 -0.17 21.44 -9.87
C ILE A 279 -1.60 20.87 -9.87
N VAL A 280 -2.30 21.03 -10.98
CA VAL A 280 -3.65 20.49 -11.16
C VAL A 280 -3.52 19.11 -11.81
N ARG A 281 -4.00 18.06 -11.13
CA ARG A 281 -3.85 16.70 -11.67
C ARG A 281 -4.86 16.42 -12.76
N GLU A 282 -6.12 16.40 -12.47
CA GLU A 282 -7.21 16.05 -13.40
C GLU A 282 -7.91 17.32 -13.90
N THR A 283 -7.27 18.04 -14.85
CA THR A 283 -7.69 19.40 -15.27
C THR A 283 -9.16 19.50 -15.68
N SER A 284 -9.67 18.56 -16.49
CA SER A 284 -11.07 18.58 -16.93
C SER A 284 -12.05 18.21 -15.81
N ALA A 285 -11.64 17.37 -14.84
CA ALA A 285 -12.45 17.06 -13.65
C ALA A 285 -12.59 18.31 -12.78
N ILE A 286 -11.46 18.96 -12.42
CA ILE A 286 -11.47 20.19 -11.63
C ILE A 286 -12.31 21.31 -12.29
N GLN A 287 -12.21 21.42 -13.62
CA GLN A 287 -13.04 22.38 -14.36
C GLN A 287 -14.55 22.08 -14.28
N ALA A 288 -14.92 20.79 -14.38
CA ALA A 288 -16.31 20.36 -14.26
C ALA A 288 -16.83 20.51 -12.82
N GLU A 289 -16.04 20.13 -11.82
CA GLU A 289 -16.38 20.28 -10.39
C GLU A 289 -16.56 21.76 -10.02
N SER A 290 -15.71 22.65 -10.55
CA SER A 290 -15.90 24.09 -10.38
C SER A 290 -17.27 24.56 -10.87
N LYS A 291 -17.74 24.08 -12.02
CA LYS A 291 -19.08 24.38 -12.53
C LYS A 291 -20.17 23.85 -11.61
N LEU A 292 -19.99 22.64 -11.05
CA LEU A 292 -20.92 22.06 -10.07
C LEU A 292 -20.98 22.88 -8.79
N VAL A 293 -19.84 23.42 -8.33
CA VAL A 293 -19.82 24.32 -7.17
C VAL A 293 -20.75 25.52 -7.38
N ALA A 294 -20.82 26.10 -8.57
CA ALA A 294 -21.72 27.21 -8.87
C ALA A 294 -23.16 26.77 -9.13
N ALA A 295 -23.37 25.71 -9.90
CA ALA A 295 -24.70 25.29 -10.37
C ALA A 295 -25.56 24.64 -9.26
N THR A 296 -24.93 23.95 -8.30
CA THR A 296 -25.64 23.24 -7.23
C THR A 296 -26.13 24.24 -6.17
N PRO A 297 -27.37 24.17 -5.68
CA PRO A 297 -27.86 25.00 -4.58
C PRO A 297 -26.97 24.92 -3.33
N LEU A 298 -26.80 26.05 -2.63
CA LEU A 298 -25.98 26.07 -1.39
C LEU A 298 -26.56 25.12 -0.32
N SER A 299 -27.87 24.97 -0.27
CA SER A 299 -28.53 24.00 0.61
C SER A 299 -28.10 22.57 0.35
N THR A 300 -27.96 22.18 -0.90
CA THR A 300 -27.45 20.85 -1.28
C THR A 300 -25.99 20.65 -0.85
N TRP A 301 -25.15 21.68 -0.95
CA TRP A 301 -23.78 21.62 -0.43
C TRP A 301 -23.74 21.52 1.11
N LYS A 302 -24.67 22.15 1.82
CA LYS A 302 -24.82 21.96 3.26
C LYS A 302 -25.19 20.52 3.59
N ASP A 303 -26.19 19.96 2.91
CA ASP A 303 -26.61 18.56 3.08
C ASP A 303 -25.43 17.60 2.82
N TYR A 304 -24.68 17.82 1.72
CA TYR A 304 -23.49 17.06 1.35
C TYR A 304 -22.40 17.11 2.43
N LEU A 305 -22.04 18.31 2.89
CA LEU A 305 -21.04 18.50 3.92
C LEU A 305 -21.45 17.88 5.26
N THR A 306 -22.73 17.99 5.63
CA THR A 306 -23.27 17.38 6.86
C THR A 306 -23.16 15.86 6.80
N PHE A 307 -23.58 15.25 5.69
CA PHE A 307 -23.48 13.80 5.50
C PHE A 307 -22.02 13.33 5.55
N HIS A 308 -21.15 13.93 4.75
CA HIS A 308 -19.75 13.53 4.70
C HIS A 308 -19.07 13.73 6.05
N PHE A 309 -19.32 14.85 6.74
CA PHE A 309 -18.76 15.07 8.06
C PHE A 309 -19.15 13.97 9.07
N LEU A 310 -20.43 13.60 9.10
CA LEU A 310 -20.92 12.53 9.96
C LEU A 310 -20.35 11.16 9.56
N SER A 311 -20.23 10.89 8.26
CA SER A 311 -19.71 9.64 7.71
C SER A 311 -18.21 9.47 7.98
N ASP A 312 -17.43 10.51 7.76
CA ASP A 312 -15.97 10.46 7.89
C ASP A 312 -15.55 10.30 9.36
N HIS A 313 -16.29 10.93 10.28
CA HIS A 313 -16.05 10.86 11.72
C HIS A 313 -16.90 9.82 12.46
N ALA A 314 -17.64 8.95 11.75
CA ALA A 314 -18.59 8.01 12.33
C ALA A 314 -18.00 7.14 13.45
N GLN A 315 -16.73 6.76 13.35
CA GLN A 315 -16.06 5.91 14.35
C GLN A 315 -15.78 6.64 15.67
N ALA A 316 -15.68 7.97 15.64
CA ALA A 316 -15.51 8.80 16.84
C ALA A 316 -16.84 9.33 17.41
N LEU A 317 -17.95 8.95 16.82
CA LEU A 317 -19.34 9.28 17.22
C LEU A 317 -20.00 8.07 17.93
N PRO A 318 -21.22 8.24 18.50
CA PRO A 318 -21.97 7.13 19.10
C PRO A 318 -22.09 5.91 18.21
N LYS A 319 -22.17 4.74 18.82
CA LYS A 319 -22.15 3.42 18.18
C LYS A 319 -23.07 3.30 16.97
N ALA A 320 -24.24 3.95 16.99
CA ALA A 320 -25.20 3.92 15.89
C ALA A 320 -24.60 4.45 14.55
N PHE A 321 -23.69 5.43 14.59
CA PHE A 321 -23.00 5.97 13.42
C PHE A 321 -21.98 4.99 12.88
N ASP A 322 -21.14 4.43 13.76
CA ASP A 322 -20.13 3.42 13.42
C ASP A 322 -20.77 2.14 12.83
N GLU A 323 -21.87 1.66 13.44
CA GLU A 323 -22.62 0.52 12.91
C GLU A 323 -23.25 0.81 11.53
N ALA A 324 -23.82 2.03 11.34
CA ALA A 324 -24.37 2.41 10.04
C ALA A 324 -23.29 2.42 8.96
N ARG A 325 -22.11 2.98 9.28
CA ARG A 325 -20.94 3.00 8.40
C ARG A 325 -20.45 1.59 8.06
N PHE A 326 -20.32 0.72 9.07
CA PHE A 326 -19.90 -0.68 8.87
C PHE A 326 -20.90 -1.45 8.02
N ASN A 327 -22.20 -1.29 8.25
CA ASN A 327 -23.25 -1.98 7.49
C ASN A 327 -23.20 -1.64 6.00
N PHE A 328 -22.78 -0.42 5.64
CA PHE A 328 -22.61 -0.06 4.24
C PHE A 328 -21.24 -0.48 3.69
N TYR A 329 -20.14 0.06 4.23
CA TYR A 329 -18.79 -0.18 3.68
C TYR A 329 -18.26 -1.60 3.95
N GLY A 330 -18.52 -2.13 5.13
CA GLY A 330 -18.09 -3.48 5.51
C GLY A 330 -18.98 -4.56 4.93
N LYS A 331 -20.27 -4.59 5.34
CA LYS A 331 -21.18 -5.66 4.92
C LYS A 331 -21.56 -5.57 3.46
N THR A 332 -22.01 -4.40 2.98
CA THR A 332 -22.60 -4.30 1.63
C THR A 332 -21.53 -4.25 0.55
N LEU A 333 -20.49 -3.43 0.71
CA LEU A 333 -19.48 -3.26 -0.34
C LEU A 333 -18.39 -4.32 -0.29
N ALA A 334 -17.91 -4.69 0.89
CA ALA A 334 -16.77 -5.60 1.06
C ALA A 334 -17.14 -7.04 1.43
N ASP A 335 -18.43 -7.37 1.56
CA ASP A 335 -18.96 -8.69 1.97
C ASP A 335 -18.42 -9.19 3.32
N VAL A 336 -18.11 -8.27 4.27
CA VAL A 336 -17.62 -8.60 5.61
C VAL A 336 -18.80 -8.76 6.58
N PRO A 337 -19.09 -9.98 7.08
CA PRO A 337 -20.28 -10.22 7.89
C PRO A 337 -20.27 -9.56 9.27
N ALA A 338 -19.09 -9.45 9.92
CA ALA A 338 -18.92 -8.94 11.26
C ALA A 338 -17.87 -7.83 11.33
N GLN A 339 -18.10 -6.85 12.19
CA GLN A 339 -17.11 -5.79 12.42
C GLN A 339 -15.94 -6.35 13.24
N ARG A 340 -14.72 -5.88 12.96
CA ARG A 340 -13.54 -6.21 13.77
C ARG A 340 -13.74 -5.81 15.23
N ASP A 341 -13.16 -6.59 16.14
CA ASP A 341 -13.16 -6.30 17.57
C ASP A 341 -12.77 -4.85 17.85
N ARG A 342 -13.38 -4.25 18.87
CA ARG A 342 -13.13 -2.85 19.22
C ARG A 342 -11.65 -2.57 19.49
N TRP A 343 -10.95 -3.46 20.20
CA TRP A 343 -9.53 -3.28 20.46
C TRP A 343 -8.68 -3.23 19.20
N LYS A 344 -8.97 -4.06 18.17
CA LYS A 344 -8.26 -4.05 16.87
C LYS A 344 -8.45 -2.72 16.15
N ARG A 345 -9.66 -2.18 16.21
CA ARG A 345 -9.99 -0.87 15.62
C ARG A 345 -9.34 0.28 16.41
N GLY A 346 -9.20 0.13 17.74
CA GLY A 346 -8.49 1.09 18.58
C GLY A 346 -6.98 1.11 18.29
N VAL A 347 -6.37 -0.05 18.07
CA VAL A 347 -4.98 -0.16 17.62
C VAL A 347 -4.80 0.53 16.26
N ALA A 348 -5.71 0.32 15.31
CA ALA A 348 -5.68 1.00 14.02
C ALA A 348 -5.79 2.52 14.17
N LEU A 349 -6.72 3.02 14.98
CA LEU A 349 -6.86 4.46 15.28
C LEU A 349 -5.56 5.07 15.83
N VAL A 350 -4.90 4.38 16.76
CA VAL A 350 -3.64 4.85 17.33
C VAL A 350 -2.52 4.85 16.27
N ASN A 351 -2.46 3.82 15.43
CA ASN A 351 -1.52 3.77 14.31
C ASN A 351 -1.76 4.91 13.30
N ASP A 352 -3.00 5.25 13.01
CA ASP A 352 -3.32 6.34 12.08
C ASP A 352 -2.91 7.71 12.63
N ALA A 353 -3.10 7.93 13.94
CA ALA A 353 -2.85 9.23 14.57
C ALA A 353 -1.40 9.42 15.04
N LEU A 354 -0.76 8.36 15.56
CA LEU A 354 0.55 8.39 16.25
C LEU A 354 1.52 7.35 15.68
N GLY A 355 1.36 6.97 14.42
CA GLY A 355 1.96 5.78 13.82
C GLY A 355 3.49 5.67 13.94
N GLU A 356 4.25 6.73 13.67
CA GLU A 356 5.71 6.67 13.86
C GLU A 356 6.12 6.62 15.34
N GLY A 357 5.33 7.18 16.24
CA GLY A 357 5.54 7.07 17.68
C GLY A 357 5.35 5.63 18.16
N VAL A 358 4.29 4.94 17.70
CA VAL A 358 4.10 3.50 17.91
C VAL A 358 5.24 2.71 17.28
N GLY A 359 5.64 3.06 16.04
CA GLY A 359 6.72 2.42 15.30
C GLY A 359 8.06 2.52 16.01
N GLN A 360 8.34 3.62 16.67
CA GLN A 360 9.57 3.77 17.47
C GLN A 360 9.65 2.73 18.60
N VAL A 361 8.56 2.51 19.32
CA VAL A 361 8.50 1.50 20.40
C VAL A 361 8.50 0.09 19.83
N TYR A 362 7.77 -0.14 18.73
CA TYR A 362 7.72 -1.42 18.03
C TYR A 362 9.13 -1.87 17.58
N VAL A 363 9.89 -1.01 16.93
CA VAL A 363 11.26 -1.30 16.46
C VAL A 363 12.18 -1.67 17.61
N GLN A 364 12.12 -0.93 18.73
CA GLN A 364 12.94 -1.22 19.92
C GLN A 364 12.69 -2.62 20.49
N ARG A 365 11.45 -3.14 20.34
CA ARG A 365 11.04 -4.44 20.92
C ARG A 365 11.20 -5.60 19.94
N HIS A 366 10.98 -5.37 18.64
CA HIS A 366 10.71 -6.45 17.68
C HIS A 366 11.65 -6.46 16.47
N TYR A 367 12.56 -5.49 16.32
CA TYR A 367 13.44 -5.43 15.14
C TYR A 367 14.90 -5.67 15.51
N PRO A 368 15.47 -6.85 15.19
CA PRO A 368 16.87 -7.14 15.50
C PRO A 368 17.82 -6.47 14.48
N PRO A 369 18.94 -5.88 14.93
CA PRO A 369 19.91 -5.23 14.03
C PRO A 369 20.52 -6.15 12.95
N GLU A 370 20.55 -7.47 13.18
CA GLU A 370 21.07 -8.45 12.22
C GLU A 370 20.21 -8.51 10.94
N SER A 371 18.91 -8.18 11.03
CA SER A 371 18.03 -8.10 9.85
C SER A 371 18.49 -7.05 8.84
N ASP A 372 19.03 -5.90 9.30
CA ASP A 372 19.58 -4.87 8.40
C ASP A 372 20.73 -5.41 7.54
N ARG A 373 21.65 -6.17 8.16
CA ARG A 373 22.81 -6.71 7.46
C ARG A 373 22.40 -7.71 6.40
N GLN A 374 21.57 -8.70 6.75
CA GLN A 374 21.14 -9.75 5.83
C GLN A 374 20.28 -9.18 4.69
N MET A 375 19.40 -8.23 4.98
CA MET A 375 18.63 -7.52 3.96
C MET A 375 19.52 -6.71 3.03
N GLY A 376 20.53 -6.03 3.57
CA GLY A 376 21.50 -5.29 2.78
C GLY A 376 22.23 -6.19 1.78
N GLU A 377 22.69 -7.37 2.21
CA GLU A 377 23.33 -8.37 1.35
C GLU A 377 22.38 -8.85 0.25
N LEU A 378 21.12 -9.14 0.58
CA LEU A 378 20.13 -9.59 -0.39
C LEU A 378 19.81 -8.50 -1.43
N ILE A 379 19.68 -7.23 -0.99
CA ILE A 379 19.49 -6.08 -1.90
C ILE A 379 20.69 -5.93 -2.84
N ASP A 380 21.92 -6.07 -2.34
CA ASP A 380 23.13 -5.97 -3.16
C ASP A 380 23.23 -7.10 -4.19
N ASP A 381 22.87 -8.32 -3.85
CA ASP A 381 22.81 -9.45 -4.79
C ASP A 381 21.76 -9.22 -5.88
N ILE A 382 20.57 -8.74 -5.52
CA ILE A 382 19.49 -8.41 -6.46
C ILE A 382 19.92 -7.26 -7.39
N ARG A 383 20.56 -6.21 -6.88
CA ARG A 383 21.09 -5.09 -7.68
C ARG A 383 22.18 -5.55 -8.64
N ALA A 384 23.07 -6.44 -8.19
CA ALA A 384 24.12 -7.01 -9.04
C ALA A 384 23.52 -7.86 -10.18
N ALA A 385 22.52 -8.69 -9.90
CA ALA A 385 21.83 -9.46 -10.90
C ALA A 385 21.08 -8.58 -11.92
N LEU A 386 20.38 -7.52 -11.46
CA LEU A 386 19.71 -6.58 -12.36
C LEU A 386 20.72 -5.80 -13.22
N LYS A 387 21.87 -5.41 -12.65
CA LYS A 387 22.95 -4.77 -13.41
C LYS A 387 23.37 -5.62 -14.59
N GLU A 388 23.65 -6.92 -14.39
CA GLU A 388 24.03 -7.84 -15.46
C GLU A 388 22.93 -7.98 -16.52
N LYS A 389 21.66 -8.05 -16.09
CA LYS A 389 20.52 -8.11 -17.01
C LYS A 389 20.37 -6.82 -17.83
N ILE A 390 20.59 -5.64 -17.25
CA ILE A 390 20.59 -4.38 -18.00
C ILE A 390 21.78 -4.33 -18.98
N GLU A 391 22.97 -4.74 -18.57
CA GLU A 391 24.17 -4.76 -19.42
C GLU A 391 24.00 -5.65 -20.65
N SER A 392 23.36 -6.80 -20.50
CA SER A 392 23.10 -7.77 -21.57
C SER A 392 21.76 -7.58 -22.29
N ASN A 393 20.95 -6.58 -21.92
CA ASN A 393 19.59 -6.41 -22.45
C ASN A 393 19.60 -6.12 -23.97
N PRO A 394 18.98 -6.98 -24.82
CA PRO A 394 19.10 -6.88 -26.27
C PRO A 394 18.28 -5.76 -26.92
N TRP A 395 17.22 -5.29 -26.24
CA TRP A 395 16.34 -4.25 -26.79
C TRP A 395 16.68 -2.85 -26.35
N MET A 396 17.54 -2.68 -25.34
CA MET A 396 18.05 -1.37 -24.92
C MET A 396 19.24 -0.96 -25.79
N ASP A 397 19.19 0.24 -26.38
CA ASP A 397 20.36 0.85 -26.96
C ASP A 397 21.39 1.30 -25.91
N ASN A 398 22.60 1.62 -26.36
CA ASN A 398 23.70 1.95 -25.46
C ASN A 398 23.43 3.23 -24.61
N ALA A 399 22.71 4.21 -25.14
CA ALA A 399 22.42 5.44 -24.41
C ALA A 399 21.41 5.16 -23.28
N THR A 400 20.32 4.46 -23.57
CA THR A 400 19.32 4.05 -22.58
C THR A 400 19.94 3.13 -21.54
N ARG A 401 20.75 2.14 -21.95
CA ARG A 401 21.46 1.22 -21.05
C ARG A 401 22.36 1.96 -20.06
N LYS A 402 23.18 2.90 -20.53
CA LYS A 402 24.04 3.74 -19.68
C LYS A 402 23.23 4.53 -18.64
N ALA A 403 22.12 5.11 -19.06
CA ALA A 403 21.25 5.87 -18.16
C ALA A 403 20.51 4.96 -17.15
N ALA A 404 20.08 3.75 -17.57
CA ALA A 404 19.48 2.75 -16.70
C ALA A 404 20.46 2.27 -15.61
N LEU A 405 21.71 2.01 -15.99
CA LEU A 405 22.78 1.65 -15.03
C LEU A 405 23.06 2.78 -14.03
N ALA A 406 23.07 4.04 -14.50
CA ALA A 406 23.21 5.19 -13.62
C ALA A 406 22.03 5.31 -12.64
N LYS A 407 20.79 5.04 -13.09
CA LYS A 407 19.62 5.02 -12.22
C LYS A 407 19.72 3.89 -11.19
N LEU A 408 20.07 2.69 -11.61
CA LEU A 408 20.26 1.55 -10.70
C LEU A 408 21.34 1.85 -9.65
N ALA A 409 22.43 2.50 -10.03
CA ALA A 409 23.51 2.87 -9.10
C ALA A 409 23.07 3.91 -8.07
N SER A 410 22.07 4.74 -8.38
CA SER A 410 21.56 5.81 -7.51
C SER A 410 20.37 5.40 -6.63
N PHE A 411 19.92 4.13 -6.68
CA PHE A 411 18.91 3.63 -5.75
C PHE A 411 19.41 3.73 -4.31
N ASP A 412 18.56 4.27 -3.44
CA ASP A 412 18.82 4.49 -2.03
C ASP A 412 17.91 3.57 -1.19
N PRO A 413 18.42 2.40 -0.71
CA PRO A 413 17.63 1.48 0.07
C PRO A 413 17.40 2.01 1.49
N ARG A 414 16.17 1.87 1.97
CA ARG A 414 15.70 2.19 3.32
C ARG A 414 15.21 0.91 3.97
N ILE A 415 15.86 0.49 5.06
CA ILE A 415 15.60 -0.79 5.71
C ILE A 415 15.20 -0.53 7.17
N GLY A 416 14.18 -1.24 7.63
CA GLY A 416 13.74 -1.27 9.02
C GLY A 416 12.91 -0.06 9.44
N HIS A 417 13.53 1.10 9.61
CA HIS A 417 12.86 2.26 10.19
C HIS A 417 13.53 3.60 9.80
N PRO A 418 12.81 4.74 9.91
CA PRO A 418 13.39 6.05 9.67
C PRO A 418 14.47 6.38 10.73
N LYS A 419 15.51 7.11 10.32
CA LYS A 419 16.56 7.58 11.26
C LYS A 419 16.06 8.65 12.22
N LYS A 420 15.01 9.37 11.84
CA LYS A 420 14.36 10.42 12.63
C LYS A 420 12.86 10.23 12.55
N TYR A 421 12.23 10.06 13.70
CA TYR A 421 10.79 9.94 13.85
C TYR A 421 10.10 11.30 13.89
N ILE A 422 8.80 11.31 13.57
CA ILE A 422 7.93 12.49 13.73
C ILE A 422 7.85 12.88 15.21
N ASP A 423 8.02 14.18 15.49
CA ASP A 423 7.81 14.74 16.81
C ASP A 423 6.33 15.05 17.03
N TYR A 424 5.68 14.28 17.90
CA TYR A 424 4.27 14.45 18.29
C TYR A 424 4.07 15.36 19.51
N SER A 425 5.09 16.02 20.04
CA SER A 425 5.00 16.81 21.28
C SER A 425 3.96 17.92 21.25
N SER A 426 3.67 18.47 20.08
CA SER A 426 2.64 19.50 19.89
C SER A 426 1.23 18.94 19.72
N LEU A 427 1.05 17.63 19.53
CA LEU A 427 -0.26 17.00 19.43
C LEU A 427 -0.84 16.74 20.83
N ARG A 428 -1.83 17.52 21.22
CA ARG A 428 -2.54 17.30 22.48
C ARG A 428 -3.50 16.13 22.35
N ILE A 429 -3.37 15.13 23.19
CA ILE A 429 -4.32 14.02 23.37
C ILE A 429 -5.00 14.17 24.73
N ASP A 430 -6.31 13.99 24.77
CA ASP A 430 -7.15 14.06 25.96
C ASP A 430 -7.85 12.71 26.15
N ARG A 431 -7.61 12.06 27.29
CA ARG A 431 -8.14 10.72 27.62
C ARG A 431 -9.68 10.63 27.59
N GLY A 432 -10.38 11.73 27.82
CA GLY A 432 -11.86 11.78 27.85
C GLY A 432 -12.50 12.36 26.58
N ASP A 433 -11.73 12.59 25.48
CA ASP A 433 -12.24 13.34 24.33
C ASP A 433 -11.84 12.69 22.99
N LEU A 434 -12.41 11.52 22.68
CA LEU A 434 -12.11 10.80 21.43
C LEU A 434 -12.34 11.68 20.20
N PHE A 435 -13.49 12.33 20.08
CA PHE A 435 -13.82 13.16 18.91
C PHE A 435 -12.83 14.32 18.75
N GLY A 436 -12.54 15.02 19.84
CA GLY A 436 -11.54 16.09 19.83
C GLY A 436 -10.14 15.59 19.51
N ASN A 437 -9.77 14.38 19.95
CA ASN A 437 -8.49 13.75 19.60
C ASN A 437 -8.40 13.48 18.09
N ALA A 438 -9.46 12.93 17.48
CA ALA A 438 -9.51 12.70 16.03
C ALA A 438 -9.31 14.01 15.25
N MET A 439 -10.05 15.07 15.60
CA MET A 439 -9.91 16.37 14.95
C MET A 439 -8.52 16.99 15.13
N ARG A 440 -7.93 16.90 16.33
CA ARG A 440 -6.57 17.40 16.59
C ARG A 440 -5.50 16.61 15.84
N ALA A 441 -5.69 15.30 15.66
CA ALA A 441 -4.80 14.46 14.88
C ALA A 441 -4.83 14.84 13.38
N GLU A 442 -5.99 15.11 12.82
CA GLU A 442 -6.13 15.61 11.44
C GLU A 442 -5.48 16.99 11.25
N GLU A 443 -5.71 17.91 12.19
CA GLU A 443 -5.07 19.24 12.19
C GLU A 443 -3.55 19.14 12.31
N PHE A 444 -3.05 18.24 13.16
CA PHE A 444 -1.62 17.96 13.31
C PHE A 444 -1.03 17.41 12.01
N ALA A 445 -1.67 16.42 11.39
CA ALA A 445 -1.22 15.82 10.13
C ALA A 445 -1.13 16.87 9.00
N TRP A 446 -2.13 17.75 8.88
CA TRP A 446 -2.11 18.86 7.94
C TRP A 446 -1.00 19.87 8.25
N THR A 447 -0.85 20.27 9.52
CA THR A 447 0.19 21.20 9.97
C THR A 447 1.59 20.64 9.68
N LEU A 448 1.78 19.32 9.87
CA LEU A 448 3.03 18.65 9.54
C LEU A 448 3.33 18.73 8.03
N GLN A 449 2.34 18.47 7.15
CA GLN A 449 2.51 18.64 5.72
C GLN A 449 2.82 20.10 5.35
N LEU A 450 2.07 21.04 5.90
CA LEU A 450 2.27 22.48 5.67
C LEU A 450 3.65 22.95 6.13
N SER A 451 4.18 22.39 7.23
CA SER A 451 5.50 22.75 7.77
C SER A 451 6.65 22.38 6.83
N ARG A 452 6.44 21.46 5.90
CA ARG A 452 7.39 21.07 4.88
C ARG A 452 7.47 22.09 3.75
N PHE A 453 6.37 22.75 3.45
CA PHE A 453 6.31 23.77 2.40
C PHE A 453 6.65 25.17 2.97
N PRO A 454 7.53 25.98 2.32
CA PRO A 454 8.24 25.76 1.06
C PRO A 454 9.70 25.24 1.20
N LYS A 455 9.98 24.43 2.21
CA LYS A 455 11.33 23.88 2.47
C LYS A 455 11.80 22.93 1.37
N ALA A 456 13.07 22.55 1.41
CA ALA A 456 13.61 21.47 0.58
C ALA A 456 12.98 20.13 0.99
N VAL A 457 12.85 19.22 0.02
CA VAL A 457 12.32 17.88 0.26
C VAL A 457 13.25 17.12 1.23
N ASP A 458 12.67 16.65 2.31
CA ASP A 458 13.35 15.77 3.25
C ASP A 458 13.32 14.33 2.71
N ARG A 459 14.47 13.86 2.25
CA ARG A 459 14.62 12.50 1.72
C ARG A 459 14.60 11.44 2.81
N GLY A 460 14.68 11.80 4.08
CA GLY A 460 14.62 10.89 5.23
C GLY A 460 13.23 10.48 5.66
N LEU A 461 12.19 11.16 5.14
CA LEU A 461 10.79 10.84 5.46
C LEU A 461 10.35 9.54 4.78
N TRP A 462 9.61 8.74 5.53
CA TRP A 462 8.99 7.50 5.08
C TRP A 462 7.49 7.71 4.85
N ASP A 463 6.94 6.99 3.87
CA ASP A 463 5.50 7.00 3.56
C ASP A 463 4.76 5.82 4.21
N MET A 464 5.51 4.82 4.72
CA MET A 464 4.98 3.70 5.50
C MET A 464 5.57 3.67 6.91
N LEU A 465 4.79 3.14 7.85
CA LEU A 465 5.22 2.97 9.23
C LEU A 465 6.16 1.77 9.40
N PRO A 466 7.08 1.77 10.36
CA PRO A 466 7.95 0.61 10.63
C PRO A 466 7.20 -0.70 10.87
N GLN A 467 6.01 -0.64 11.45
CA GLN A 467 5.12 -1.78 11.72
C GLN A 467 4.18 -2.12 10.55
N THR A 468 4.44 -1.64 9.35
CA THR A 468 3.67 -1.97 8.15
C THR A 468 4.24 -3.21 7.46
N ASN A 469 3.39 -4.21 7.20
CA ASN A 469 3.73 -5.36 6.36
C ASN A 469 3.56 -4.98 4.89
N ASN A 470 4.51 -4.26 4.35
CA ASN A 470 4.60 -3.88 2.94
C ASN A 470 5.98 -3.30 2.62
N ALA A 471 6.22 -3.00 1.34
CA ALA A 471 7.39 -2.27 0.84
C ALA A 471 6.93 -1.25 -0.21
N TYR A 472 7.79 -0.31 -0.60
CA TYR A 472 7.46 0.64 -1.67
C TYR A 472 8.68 1.25 -2.33
N TYR A 473 8.49 1.69 -3.57
CA TYR A 473 9.41 2.55 -4.32
C TYR A 473 8.89 3.98 -4.42
N ASP A 474 9.74 4.96 -4.08
CA ASP A 474 9.46 6.39 -4.29
C ASP A 474 10.21 6.90 -5.52
N PRO A 475 9.52 7.16 -6.64
CA PRO A 475 10.16 7.61 -7.88
C PRO A 475 10.77 9.00 -7.76
N SER A 476 10.22 9.88 -6.93
CA SER A 476 10.72 11.26 -6.75
C SER A 476 12.04 11.31 -5.98
N LYS A 477 12.31 10.28 -5.19
CA LYS A 477 13.53 10.13 -4.40
C LYS A 477 14.47 9.04 -4.93
N ASN A 478 14.01 8.19 -5.88
CA ASN A 478 14.67 6.97 -6.31
C ASN A 478 15.05 6.06 -5.13
N GLN A 479 14.09 5.86 -4.20
CA GLN A 479 14.26 5.11 -2.96
C GLN A 479 13.38 3.87 -2.96
N ILE A 480 13.92 2.77 -2.41
CA ILE A 480 13.16 1.56 -2.06
C ILE A 480 13.13 1.44 -0.54
N THR A 481 11.97 1.14 0.01
CA THR A 481 11.77 1.13 1.47
C THR A 481 11.14 -0.18 1.92
N PHE A 482 11.77 -0.80 2.92
CA PHE A 482 11.34 -2.05 3.54
C PHE A 482 11.15 -1.83 5.05
N PRO A 483 9.92 -1.59 5.53
CA PRO A 483 9.61 -1.46 6.95
C PRO A 483 10.02 -2.69 7.77
N ALA A 484 10.32 -2.50 9.05
CA ALA A 484 10.78 -3.56 9.95
C ALA A 484 9.84 -4.78 9.97
N ALA A 485 8.54 -4.53 9.88
CA ALA A 485 7.54 -5.59 10.01
C ALA A 485 7.52 -6.61 8.87
N ILE A 486 7.86 -6.23 7.62
CA ILE A 486 7.91 -7.20 6.51
C ILE A 486 9.17 -8.10 6.59
N LEU A 487 10.18 -7.70 7.36
CA LEU A 487 11.46 -8.40 7.49
C LEU A 487 11.39 -9.52 8.55
N GLN A 488 10.31 -10.28 8.51
CA GLN A 488 9.99 -11.38 9.42
C GLN A 488 9.36 -12.55 8.65
N PRO A 489 9.37 -13.78 9.23
CA PRO A 489 8.61 -14.88 8.65
C PRO A 489 7.13 -14.50 8.48
N PRO A 490 6.52 -14.86 7.35
CA PRO A 490 6.98 -15.81 6.33
C PRO A 490 7.74 -15.20 5.15
N TYR A 491 7.89 -13.87 5.06
CA TYR A 491 8.56 -13.23 3.93
C TYR A 491 10.08 -13.33 4.01
N PHE A 492 10.64 -13.14 5.19
CA PHE A 492 12.06 -13.24 5.46
C PHE A 492 12.31 -14.06 6.74
N ASP A 493 12.99 -15.19 6.60
CA ASP A 493 13.41 -16.00 7.74
C ASP A 493 14.94 -16.26 7.62
N PRO A 494 15.76 -15.70 8.53
CA PRO A 494 17.22 -15.89 8.49
C PRO A 494 17.64 -17.36 8.63
N ASN A 495 16.75 -18.23 9.09
CA ASN A 495 16.99 -19.66 9.27
C ASN A 495 16.42 -20.52 8.13
N ALA A 496 15.70 -19.91 7.17
CA ALA A 496 15.17 -20.64 6.02
C ALA A 496 16.24 -20.95 4.98
N ASP A 497 15.92 -21.91 4.08
CA ASP A 497 16.74 -22.17 2.90
C ASP A 497 16.88 -20.89 2.05
N PRO A 498 18.09 -20.57 1.55
CA PRO A 498 18.28 -19.38 0.72
C PRO A 498 17.31 -19.29 -0.46
N ALA A 499 16.95 -20.42 -1.09
CA ALA A 499 15.97 -20.44 -2.17
C ALA A 499 14.62 -19.84 -1.71
N SER A 500 14.21 -20.07 -0.45
CA SER A 500 13.00 -19.49 0.12
C SER A 500 13.09 -17.97 0.23
N ASN A 501 14.15 -17.43 0.83
CA ASN A 501 14.32 -16.00 0.99
C ASN A 501 14.46 -15.27 -0.36
N TYR A 502 15.19 -15.85 -1.33
CA TYR A 502 15.28 -15.27 -2.68
C TYR A 502 13.95 -15.34 -3.44
N GLY A 503 13.17 -16.42 -3.26
CA GLY A 503 11.86 -16.58 -3.92
C GLY A 503 10.75 -15.71 -3.32
N SER A 504 10.85 -15.37 -2.03
CA SER A 504 9.87 -14.54 -1.30
C SER A 504 10.33 -13.07 -1.22
N ILE A 505 11.02 -12.66 -0.15
CA ILE A 505 11.46 -11.27 0.02
C ILE A 505 12.41 -10.81 -1.11
N GLY A 506 13.21 -11.70 -1.67
CA GLY A 506 14.07 -11.38 -2.81
C GLY A 506 13.27 -10.99 -4.05
N ALA A 507 12.16 -11.69 -4.34
CA ALA A 507 11.24 -11.30 -5.41
C ALA A 507 10.57 -9.95 -5.11
N THR A 508 10.23 -9.65 -3.85
CA THR A 508 9.70 -8.34 -3.41
C THR A 508 10.74 -7.23 -3.61
N ILE A 509 12.01 -7.47 -3.26
CA ILE A 509 13.09 -6.51 -3.50
C ILE A 509 13.24 -6.22 -5.00
N GLY A 510 13.22 -7.28 -5.80
CA GLY A 510 13.26 -7.17 -7.26
C GLY A 510 12.08 -6.40 -7.83
N HIS A 511 10.88 -6.60 -7.27
CA HIS A 511 9.66 -5.88 -7.60
C HIS A 511 9.80 -4.36 -7.33
N GLU A 512 10.23 -3.98 -6.13
CA GLU A 512 10.42 -2.57 -5.77
C GLU A 512 11.49 -1.88 -6.61
N ILE A 513 12.61 -2.54 -6.87
CA ILE A 513 13.61 -2.00 -7.80
C ILE A 513 13.04 -1.93 -9.23
N GLY A 514 12.21 -2.91 -9.61
CA GLY A 514 11.51 -2.98 -10.90
C GLY A 514 10.63 -1.76 -11.15
N HIS A 515 9.97 -1.22 -10.11
CA HIS A 515 9.19 0.00 -10.21
C HIS A 515 9.99 1.21 -10.68
N GLY A 516 11.30 1.24 -10.50
CA GLY A 516 12.16 2.27 -11.09
C GLY A 516 12.18 2.23 -12.63
N PHE A 517 11.75 1.14 -13.24
CA PHE A 517 11.81 0.88 -14.68
C PHE A 517 10.49 0.43 -15.28
N ASP A 518 9.40 0.42 -14.51
CA ASP A 518 8.05 0.11 -14.99
C ASP A 518 7.51 1.20 -15.93
N ASP A 519 6.24 1.11 -16.32
CA ASP A 519 5.61 2.04 -17.28
C ASP A 519 5.61 3.49 -16.78
N GLN A 520 5.60 3.73 -15.47
CA GLN A 520 5.60 5.05 -14.84
C GLN A 520 6.99 5.43 -14.30
N GLY A 521 7.65 4.54 -13.55
CA GLY A 521 8.93 4.83 -12.91
C GLY A 521 10.07 5.09 -13.91
N ARG A 522 10.02 4.46 -15.11
CA ARG A 522 10.96 4.77 -16.21
C ARG A 522 10.91 6.22 -16.67
N LEU A 523 9.87 6.97 -16.32
CA LEU A 523 9.75 8.40 -16.66
C LEU A 523 10.48 9.30 -15.66
N TYR A 524 11.04 8.74 -14.59
CA TYR A 524 11.84 9.48 -13.61
C TYR A 524 13.32 9.12 -13.78
N ASP A 525 14.16 10.13 -13.84
CA ASP A 525 15.61 9.99 -14.02
C ASP A 525 16.32 9.55 -12.70
N PRO A 526 17.66 9.35 -12.72
CA PRO A 526 18.43 8.93 -11.53
C PRO A 526 18.31 9.84 -10.30
N VAL A 527 17.91 11.11 -10.49
CA VAL A 527 17.71 12.07 -9.38
C VAL A 527 16.23 12.26 -9.02
N GLY A 528 15.33 11.42 -9.55
CA GLY A 528 13.89 11.48 -9.27
C GLY A 528 13.14 12.55 -10.06
N LYS A 529 13.72 13.11 -11.12
CA LYS A 529 13.06 14.13 -11.92
C LYS A 529 12.26 13.52 -13.06
N LEU A 530 10.97 13.87 -13.16
CA LEU A 530 10.08 13.48 -14.25
C LEU A 530 10.57 14.09 -15.58
N ARG A 531 11.14 13.26 -16.45
CA ARG A 531 11.58 13.59 -17.81
C ARG A 531 11.77 12.34 -18.65
N ASP A 532 11.60 12.47 -19.96
CA ASP A 532 12.00 11.41 -20.90
C ASP A 532 13.52 11.35 -21.00
N TRP A 533 14.12 10.22 -20.61
CA TRP A 533 15.56 9.97 -20.68
C TRP A 533 15.90 8.72 -21.50
N TRP A 534 14.89 7.96 -21.89
CA TRP A 534 15.01 6.84 -22.81
C TRP A 534 15.03 7.35 -24.26
N THR A 535 15.78 6.68 -25.12
CA THR A 535 15.70 6.97 -26.55
C THR A 535 14.34 6.54 -27.11
N PRO A 536 13.86 7.16 -28.20
CA PRO A 536 12.62 6.73 -28.85
C PRO A 536 12.62 5.26 -29.28
N ALA A 537 13.80 4.71 -29.69
CA ALA A 537 13.93 3.31 -30.10
C ALA A 537 13.71 2.36 -28.92
N SER A 538 14.40 2.58 -27.81
CA SER A 538 14.23 1.78 -26.59
C SER A 538 12.84 1.92 -26.00
N ALA A 539 12.27 3.14 -25.99
CA ALA A 539 10.89 3.37 -25.52
C ALA A 539 9.85 2.61 -26.37
N LYS A 540 10.02 2.57 -27.71
CA LYS A 540 9.16 1.81 -28.62
C LYS A 540 9.26 0.30 -28.38
N ALA A 541 10.49 -0.22 -28.24
CA ALA A 541 10.73 -1.63 -27.98
C ALA A 541 10.13 -2.08 -26.64
N TYR A 542 10.22 -1.26 -25.59
CA TYR A 542 9.59 -1.49 -24.30
C TYR A 542 8.07 -1.47 -24.41
N THR A 543 7.48 -0.48 -25.07
CA THR A 543 6.01 -0.37 -25.24
C THR A 543 5.43 -1.59 -25.96
N ALA A 544 6.14 -2.14 -26.94
CA ALA A 544 5.70 -3.36 -27.63
C ALA A 544 5.63 -4.58 -26.69
N ARG A 545 6.61 -4.72 -25.77
CA ARG A 545 6.63 -5.80 -24.76
C ARG A 545 5.54 -5.63 -23.72
N THR A 546 5.40 -4.42 -23.19
CA THR A 546 4.38 -4.14 -22.18
C THR A 546 2.96 -4.25 -22.72
N ALA A 547 2.72 -3.95 -24.02
CA ALA A 547 1.42 -4.17 -24.67
C ALA A 547 1.03 -5.67 -24.71
N ALA A 548 2.00 -6.57 -24.88
CA ALA A 548 1.75 -8.02 -24.82
C ALA A 548 1.30 -8.43 -23.41
N LEU A 549 1.94 -7.89 -22.36
CA LEU A 549 1.55 -8.14 -20.98
C LEU A 549 0.15 -7.58 -20.66
N VAL A 550 -0.16 -6.36 -21.11
CA VAL A 550 -1.52 -5.78 -21.00
C VAL A 550 -2.56 -6.70 -21.63
N LYS A 551 -2.29 -7.19 -22.85
CA LYS A 551 -3.20 -8.11 -23.56
C LYS A 551 -3.39 -9.42 -22.77
N GLN A 552 -2.32 -9.98 -22.21
CA GLN A 552 -2.38 -11.19 -21.40
C GLN A 552 -3.31 -10.99 -20.20
N TYR A 553 -3.13 -9.91 -19.44
CA TYR A 553 -3.91 -9.67 -18.23
C TYR A 553 -5.36 -9.26 -18.52
N ASN A 554 -5.64 -8.56 -19.62
CA ASN A 554 -7.02 -8.29 -20.05
C ASN A 554 -7.81 -9.58 -20.35
N GLY A 555 -7.13 -10.69 -20.65
CA GLY A 555 -7.75 -11.99 -20.87
C GLY A 555 -8.19 -12.73 -19.62
N TYR A 556 -7.79 -12.25 -18.42
CA TYR A 556 -8.13 -12.90 -17.16
C TYR A 556 -9.46 -12.40 -16.59
N GLU A 557 -10.28 -13.30 -16.10
CA GLU A 557 -11.63 -13.07 -15.56
C GLU A 557 -11.75 -13.64 -14.14
N PRO A 558 -11.31 -12.92 -13.11
CA PRO A 558 -11.35 -13.37 -11.71
C PRO A 558 -12.76 -13.55 -11.14
N ILE A 559 -13.71 -12.79 -11.62
CA ILE A 559 -15.14 -12.84 -11.27
C ILE A 559 -15.91 -12.94 -12.59
N PRO A 560 -16.95 -13.80 -12.70
CA PRO A 560 -17.72 -13.90 -13.92
C PRO A 560 -18.18 -12.55 -14.48
N GLY A 561 -17.81 -12.26 -15.73
CA GLY A 561 -18.08 -11.00 -16.40
C GLY A 561 -17.20 -9.81 -15.98
N VAL A 562 -16.19 -10.00 -15.11
CA VAL A 562 -15.31 -8.92 -14.66
C VAL A 562 -13.86 -9.28 -14.94
N HIS A 563 -13.27 -8.61 -15.91
CA HIS A 563 -11.88 -8.81 -16.32
C HIS A 563 -10.90 -7.93 -15.53
N ILE A 564 -9.64 -8.39 -15.46
CA ILE A 564 -8.53 -7.54 -15.01
C ILE A 564 -8.33 -6.44 -16.05
N LYS A 565 -8.14 -5.21 -15.57
CA LYS A 565 -7.79 -4.07 -16.42
C LYS A 565 -6.25 -4.03 -16.59
N GLY A 566 -5.74 -4.72 -17.59
CA GLY A 566 -4.30 -4.91 -17.78
C GLY A 566 -3.51 -3.59 -17.89
N GLN A 567 -4.11 -2.50 -18.38
CA GLN A 567 -3.48 -1.19 -18.39
C GLN A 567 -3.39 -0.57 -16.99
N LEU A 568 -4.39 -0.78 -16.14
CA LEU A 568 -4.38 -0.33 -14.74
C LEU A 568 -3.31 -1.08 -13.94
N THR A 569 -3.19 -2.39 -14.16
CA THR A 569 -2.31 -3.28 -13.39
C THR A 569 -0.91 -3.43 -14.00
N LEU A 570 -0.59 -2.71 -15.08
CA LEU A 570 0.64 -2.91 -15.83
C LEU A 570 1.91 -2.74 -14.98
N GLY A 571 2.02 -1.68 -14.19
CA GLY A 571 3.20 -1.41 -13.38
C GLY A 571 3.48 -2.52 -12.38
N GLU A 572 2.43 -2.98 -11.68
CA GLU A 572 2.52 -4.08 -10.71
C GLU A 572 2.89 -5.41 -11.38
N ASN A 573 2.27 -5.71 -12.52
CA ASN A 573 2.59 -6.92 -13.28
C ASN A 573 4.02 -6.91 -13.82
N LEU A 574 4.55 -5.73 -14.17
CA LEU A 574 5.96 -5.55 -14.58
C LEU A 574 6.91 -5.70 -13.39
N GLY A 575 6.56 -5.14 -12.23
CA GLY A 575 7.29 -5.32 -10.98
C GLY A 575 7.41 -6.81 -10.62
N ASP A 576 6.29 -7.54 -10.65
CA ASP A 576 6.27 -8.98 -10.36
C ASP A 576 7.12 -9.80 -11.34
N LEU A 577 6.91 -9.62 -12.64
CA LEU A 577 7.61 -10.39 -13.66
C LEU A 577 9.11 -10.08 -13.64
N GLY A 578 9.46 -8.80 -13.70
CA GLY A 578 10.84 -8.35 -13.68
C GLY A 578 11.54 -8.69 -12.37
N GLY A 579 10.82 -8.55 -11.26
CA GLY A 579 11.29 -8.86 -9.91
C GLY A 579 11.62 -10.33 -9.74
N LEU A 580 10.73 -11.23 -10.18
CA LEU A 580 10.97 -12.67 -10.13
C LEU A 580 12.14 -13.10 -11.02
N GLU A 581 12.26 -12.56 -12.26
CA GLU A 581 13.39 -12.82 -13.15
C GLU A 581 14.74 -12.42 -12.54
N VAL A 582 14.78 -11.26 -11.87
CA VAL A 582 15.99 -10.72 -11.24
C VAL A 582 16.33 -11.49 -9.96
N ALA A 583 15.32 -11.80 -9.12
CA ALA A 583 15.51 -12.59 -7.91
C ALA A 583 16.03 -13.99 -8.22
N TYR A 584 15.52 -14.63 -9.28
CA TYR A 584 16.05 -15.94 -9.72
C TYR A 584 17.48 -15.83 -10.19
N ALA A 585 17.83 -14.80 -10.96
CA ALA A 585 19.21 -14.57 -11.38
C ALA A 585 20.16 -14.36 -10.18
N ALA A 586 19.72 -13.60 -9.17
CA ALA A 586 20.47 -13.41 -7.93
C ALA A 586 20.63 -14.72 -7.15
N TYR A 587 19.56 -15.52 -7.03
CA TYR A 587 19.62 -16.85 -6.43
C TYR A 587 20.62 -17.76 -7.16
N ARG A 588 20.64 -17.77 -8.49
CA ARG A 588 21.62 -18.59 -9.26
C ARG A 588 23.06 -18.08 -9.10
N ARG A 589 23.26 -16.78 -8.88
CA ARG A 589 24.58 -16.21 -8.50
C ARG A 589 25.01 -16.71 -7.11
N TYR A 590 24.09 -16.71 -6.16
CA TYR A 590 24.32 -17.29 -4.83
C TYR A 590 24.72 -18.77 -4.94
N VAL A 591 23.99 -19.57 -5.70
CA VAL A 591 24.27 -20.99 -5.93
C VAL A 591 25.64 -21.22 -6.62
N ALA A 592 25.99 -20.38 -7.60
CA ALA A 592 27.30 -20.48 -8.26
C ALA A 592 28.48 -20.24 -7.29
N LYS A 593 28.25 -19.41 -6.26
CA LYS A 593 29.24 -19.11 -5.22
C LYS A 593 29.31 -20.16 -4.11
N HIS A 594 28.15 -20.75 -3.75
CA HIS A 594 28.03 -21.61 -2.56
C HIS A 594 27.81 -23.11 -2.90
N GLY A 595 27.59 -23.45 -4.16
CA GLY A 595 27.24 -24.79 -4.64
C GLY A 595 25.73 -25.04 -4.72
N GLU A 596 25.34 -26.08 -5.45
CA GLU A 596 23.93 -26.47 -5.54
C GLU A 596 23.41 -26.96 -4.18
N PRO A 597 22.26 -26.43 -3.74
CA PRO A 597 21.67 -26.85 -2.47
C PRO A 597 21.15 -28.29 -2.55
N PRO A 598 21.09 -29.02 -1.42
CA PRO A 598 20.55 -30.36 -1.40
C PRO A 598 19.07 -30.41 -1.81
N VAL A 599 18.61 -31.56 -2.27
CA VAL A 599 17.17 -31.82 -2.43
C VAL A 599 16.56 -31.95 -1.03
N ILE A 600 15.51 -31.14 -0.74
CA ILE A 600 14.77 -31.16 0.53
C ILE A 600 13.30 -31.47 0.21
N ASP A 601 12.68 -32.40 0.93
CA ASP A 601 11.29 -32.85 0.71
C ASP A 601 10.98 -33.27 -0.73
N GLY A 602 12.00 -33.77 -1.45
CA GLY A 602 11.91 -34.15 -2.85
C GLY A 602 11.96 -33.00 -3.85
N LEU A 603 12.28 -31.78 -3.39
CA LEU A 603 12.31 -30.55 -4.19
C LEU A 603 13.75 -30.05 -4.38
N THR A 604 14.09 -29.71 -5.62
CA THR A 604 15.35 -29.03 -5.94
C THR A 604 15.34 -27.59 -5.41
N GLY A 605 16.51 -26.93 -5.34
CA GLY A 605 16.59 -25.53 -4.96
C GLY A 605 15.78 -24.61 -5.87
N ASP A 606 15.81 -24.84 -7.19
CA ASP A 606 15.01 -24.06 -8.15
C ASP A 606 13.51 -24.25 -7.92
N GLN A 607 13.06 -25.47 -7.63
CA GLN A 607 11.66 -25.73 -7.30
C GLN A 607 11.24 -25.00 -6.01
N ARG A 608 12.08 -25.05 -4.97
CA ARG A 608 11.81 -24.34 -3.71
C ARG A 608 11.75 -22.82 -3.89
N PHE A 609 12.60 -22.26 -4.75
CA PHE A 609 12.57 -20.85 -5.11
C PHE A 609 11.19 -20.44 -5.66
N PHE A 610 10.70 -21.14 -6.69
CA PHE A 610 9.39 -20.79 -7.29
C PHE A 610 8.22 -21.13 -6.36
N ILE A 611 8.30 -22.18 -5.55
CA ILE A 611 7.28 -22.48 -4.54
C ILE A 611 7.22 -21.37 -3.50
N ALA A 612 8.36 -20.86 -3.01
CA ALA A 612 8.39 -19.73 -2.08
C ALA A 612 7.75 -18.47 -2.66
N TYR A 613 7.99 -18.19 -3.95
CA TYR A 613 7.27 -17.12 -4.65
C TYR A 613 5.76 -17.36 -4.68
N GLY A 614 5.30 -18.54 -5.07
CA GLY A 614 3.88 -18.88 -5.08
C GLY A 614 3.24 -18.82 -3.69
N TYR A 615 4.00 -19.18 -2.65
CA TYR A 615 3.57 -19.14 -1.25
C TYR A 615 3.43 -17.72 -0.71
N SER A 616 4.31 -16.80 -1.10
CA SER A 616 4.19 -15.39 -0.70
C SER A 616 2.91 -14.72 -1.20
N TRP A 617 2.18 -15.35 -2.12
CA TRP A 617 0.87 -14.93 -2.63
C TRP A 617 -0.31 -15.78 -2.10
N GLU A 618 -0.10 -16.64 -1.10
CA GLU A 618 -1.16 -17.44 -0.49
C GLU A 618 -2.27 -16.52 0.03
N THR A 619 -3.39 -16.46 -0.70
CA THR A 619 -4.50 -15.55 -0.39
C THR A 619 -5.84 -16.13 -0.85
N LYS A 620 -6.85 -16.00 0.00
CA LYS A 620 -8.27 -16.22 -0.31
C LYS A 620 -9.04 -14.96 0.04
N GLN A 621 -9.82 -14.42 -0.89
CA GLN A 621 -10.45 -13.10 -0.80
C GLN A 621 -11.95 -13.18 -1.03
N ARG A 622 -12.74 -12.32 -0.34
CA ARG A 622 -14.18 -12.19 -0.58
C ARG A 622 -14.46 -11.49 -1.91
N GLU A 623 -15.57 -11.86 -2.57
CA GLU A 623 -15.92 -11.30 -3.88
C GLU A 623 -16.09 -9.77 -3.86
N GLY A 624 -16.75 -9.19 -2.84
CA GLY A 624 -16.92 -7.74 -2.73
C GLY A 624 -15.60 -6.99 -2.67
N SER A 625 -14.65 -7.51 -1.90
CA SER A 625 -13.28 -6.96 -1.84
C SER A 625 -12.54 -7.10 -3.17
N MET A 626 -12.61 -8.29 -3.81
CA MET A 626 -11.99 -8.51 -5.12
C MET A 626 -12.59 -7.61 -6.20
N ARG A 627 -13.89 -7.39 -6.18
CA ARG A 627 -14.58 -6.48 -7.11
C ARG A 627 -14.10 -5.04 -6.96
N SER A 628 -13.93 -4.58 -5.71
CA SER A 628 -13.37 -3.25 -5.43
C SER A 628 -11.94 -3.12 -5.96
N GLN A 629 -11.12 -4.14 -5.75
CA GLN A 629 -9.75 -4.23 -6.29
C GLN A 629 -9.74 -4.12 -7.82
N LEU A 630 -10.53 -4.93 -8.52
CA LEU A 630 -10.59 -4.93 -9.99
C LEU A 630 -11.04 -3.59 -10.61
N LEU A 631 -11.77 -2.77 -9.85
CA LEU A 631 -12.25 -1.47 -10.34
C LEU A 631 -11.19 -0.38 -10.31
N ALA A 632 -10.31 -0.36 -9.31
CA ALA A 632 -9.47 0.81 -9.06
C ALA A 632 -8.05 0.53 -8.54
N ASP A 633 -7.78 -0.67 -8.04
CA ASP A 633 -6.47 -1.03 -7.48
C ASP A 633 -5.49 -1.41 -8.62
N PRO A 634 -4.25 -0.93 -8.60
CA PRO A 634 -3.25 -1.29 -9.61
C PRO A 634 -2.74 -2.74 -9.50
N HIS A 635 -3.06 -3.46 -8.41
CA HIS A 635 -2.59 -4.83 -8.20
C HIS A 635 -3.57 -5.84 -8.78
N SER A 636 -3.05 -6.81 -9.53
CA SER A 636 -3.81 -7.99 -9.96
C SER A 636 -4.14 -8.89 -8.75
N PRO A 637 -5.24 -9.67 -8.75
CA PRO A 637 -5.50 -10.64 -7.68
C PRO A 637 -4.39 -11.69 -7.57
N ALA A 638 -4.13 -12.19 -6.36
CA ALA A 638 -2.98 -13.02 -6.01
C ALA A 638 -2.72 -14.21 -6.96
N ALA A 639 -3.74 -14.97 -7.32
CA ALA A 639 -3.58 -16.10 -8.25
C ALA A 639 -3.02 -15.69 -9.62
N TYR A 640 -3.31 -14.48 -10.07
CA TYR A 640 -2.82 -13.95 -11.35
C TYR A 640 -1.44 -13.30 -11.21
N ARG A 641 -1.04 -12.86 -10.01
CA ARG A 641 0.34 -12.46 -9.71
C ARG A 641 1.28 -13.68 -9.68
N VAL A 642 0.78 -14.88 -9.43
CA VAL A 642 1.53 -16.15 -9.56
C VAL A 642 1.45 -16.68 -10.98
N ASN A 643 0.27 -17.12 -11.41
CA ASN A 643 0.09 -17.84 -12.69
C ASN A 643 0.40 -16.96 -13.90
N GLY A 644 0.04 -15.69 -13.86
CA GLY A 644 0.31 -14.72 -14.92
C GLY A 644 1.80 -14.39 -15.07
N VAL A 645 2.55 -14.50 -13.99
CA VAL A 645 3.99 -14.22 -13.96
C VAL A 645 4.80 -15.44 -14.37
N VAL A 646 4.66 -16.59 -13.68
CA VAL A 646 5.53 -17.76 -13.90
C VAL A 646 5.47 -18.30 -15.33
N ARG A 647 4.33 -18.17 -16.01
CA ARG A 647 4.19 -18.59 -17.41
C ARG A 647 5.03 -17.81 -18.42
N ASN A 648 5.67 -16.71 -18.00
CA ASN A 648 6.61 -15.94 -18.79
C ASN A 648 8.08 -16.25 -18.43
N VAL A 649 8.37 -17.07 -17.39
CA VAL A 649 9.71 -17.30 -16.85
C VAL A 649 10.26 -18.64 -17.29
N ASP A 650 11.22 -18.68 -18.20
CA ASP A 650 11.79 -19.91 -18.77
C ASP A 650 12.35 -20.89 -17.73
N ALA A 651 12.92 -20.38 -16.65
CA ALA A 651 13.46 -21.19 -15.57
C ALA A 651 12.37 -22.00 -14.84
N TRP A 652 11.14 -21.45 -14.72
CA TRP A 652 10.02 -22.18 -14.15
C TRP A 652 9.60 -23.38 -15.01
N TYR A 653 9.60 -23.23 -16.37
CA TYR A 653 9.34 -24.35 -17.27
C TYR A 653 10.32 -25.49 -17.06
N LYS A 654 11.61 -25.17 -16.87
CA LYS A 654 12.66 -26.15 -16.60
C LYS A 654 12.48 -26.81 -15.23
N ALA A 655 12.22 -26.03 -14.19
CA ALA A 655 12.08 -26.52 -12.82
C ALA A 655 10.92 -27.50 -12.66
N PHE A 656 9.81 -27.29 -13.36
CA PHE A 656 8.57 -28.08 -13.25
C PHE A 656 8.25 -28.92 -14.49
N ASN A 657 9.15 -28.98 -15.47
CA ASN A 657 8.95 -29.74 -16.72
C ASN A 657 7.61 -29.42 -17.41
N VAL A 658 7.27 -28.13 -17.50
CA VAL A 658 6.03 -27.66 -18.14
C VAL A 658 6.10 -27.83 -19.64
N GLN A 659 5.09 -28.47 -20.24
CA GLN A 659 5.07 -28.92 -21.62
C GLN A 659 3.92 -28.28 -22.43
N PRO A 660 4.02 -28.26 -23.77
CA PRO A 660 2.89 -27.95 -24.62
C PRO A 660 1.66 -28.81 -24.26
N GLY A 661 0.51 -28.17 -24.03
CA GLY A 661 -0.72 -28.82 -23.57
C GLY A 661 -1.05 -28.54 -22.09
N ASP A 662 -0.11 -28.12 -21.28
CA ASP A 662 -0.40 -27.59 -19.95
C ASP A 662 -1.08 -26.20 -20.06
N LYS A 663 -2.02 -25.88 -19.16
CA LYS A 663 -2.86 -24.69 -19.30
C LYS A 663 -2.12 -23.36 -19.19
N LEU A 664 -0.99 -23.34 -18.43
CA LEU A 664 -0.15 -22.15 -18.29
C LEU A 664 0.92 -22.08 -19.37
N TYR A 665 1.06 -23.10 -20.24
CA TYR A 665 2.07 -23.10 -21.27
C TYR A 665 1.91 -21.91 -22.23
N LEU A 666 3.01 -21.22 -22.48
CA LEU A 666 3.16 -20.27 -23.58
C LEU A 666 4.33 -20.72 -24.46
N PRO A 667 4.19 -20.71 -25.80
CA PRO A 667 5.34 -20.84 -26.69
C PRO A 667 6.41 -19.79 -26.34
N PRO A 668 7.71 -20.11 -26.47
CA PRO A 668 8.78 -19.18 -26.08
C PRO A 668 8.65 -17.77 -26.67
N GLU A 669 8.24 -17.67 -27.93
CA GLU A 669 8.05 -16.39 -28.64
C GLU A 669 6.86 -15.56 -28.15
N GLN A 670 5.98 -16.13 -27.33
CA GLN A 670 4.84 -15.42 -26.69
C GLN A 670 5.13 -15.02 -25.25
N ARG A 671 6.23 -15.48 -24.67
CA ARG A 671 6.63 -15.12 -23.31
C ARG A 671 7.12 -13.67 -23.29
N VAL A 672 6.70 -12.93 -22.31
CA VAL A 672 7.14 -11.54 -22.12
C VAL A 672 8.38 -11.53 -21.26
N HIS A 673 9.50 -11.06 -21.80
CA HIS A 673 10.76 -10.88 -21.07
C HIS A 673 11.07 -9.39 -20.96
N ILE A 674 11.23 -8.92 -19.74
CA ILE A 674 11.58 -7.50 -19.47
C ILE A 674 13.09 -7.33 -19.39
N TRP A 675 13.79 -8.24 -18.72
CA TRP A 675 15.23 -8.16 -18.46
C TRP A 675 16.06 -9.17 -19.25
N GLY A 676 15.60 -9.64 -20.38
CA GLY A 676 16.32 -10.62 -21.17
C GLY A 676 15.73 -10.82 -22.55
N SER A 677 16.29 -11.77 -23.27
CA SER A 677 15.76 -12.30 -24.54
C SER A 677 14.87 -13.49 -24.27
#